data_260dbea05a1be8de488587c95c68782e
#
_entry.id   260dbea05a1be8de488587c95c68782e
#
_cell.length_a   1.000
_cell.length_b   1.000
_cell.length_c   1.000
_cell.angle_alpha   90.00
_cell.angle_beta   90.00
_cell.angle_gamma   90.00
#
_symmetry.space_group_name_H-M   'P 1'
#
loop_
_entity.id
_entity.type
_entity.pdbx_description
1 polymer ?
#
loop_
_entity_poly.entity_id
_entity_poly.type
_entity_poly.pdbx_seq_one_letter_code
_entity_poly.pdbx_strand_id
1 'polypeptide(L)'
;VTDSTIIYTHTDEAPALATYSFLPVVEAYASTAGVAVETRDISLAGRIIASFPERLREDQRIDDALAELGRLAKTPEANIIKLPNISASIPQLKAAIAELQEQGYALPDYPDDPKTDEDKDVRARYDKVKGSAVNPVLREGNSDRRAPASVKNYAKAHPHRMGAWTAESKTNVSTMGVDDFRSTEKSAVIAADGALRIELTGDDGTTTVLRESVPVLKGEVVDASVMRVAALREFFTAQVARAKAEGVLFSLHLKATMMKVSDPIIFGHAVRAFFPKTFAEYGDVLAAAGLTPNDGLGGILKGAEALPEGAAIKASFEAELADGPELAMVDSHRGITNLHVPSDVIVDASMPAMIRTSGHMWNKDDQEADTLAVIPDSSYAGIYQVVIDDCRANGAFDPATMGSVPNVGLMAQKAEEYGSHDKTFEIPATGTVRVLDGNGDAVLEQAVGAGDIFRMCQTKDLPIQDWVKLAVTRARATGDPAVFWLDEGRAHDAQLIAKVKTYLADHDTDGLTIEIMTPEAATAFSLERIRRGENTISVTGNVLRDYLTDLFPILELGTSAKMLSVVPLMNGGGLFETGAGGSAPKHVQQLVKENYLRWDSLGEFLALAVSFEHLAQTTGNARAQVLADTLDRATGTFLNEDKSPSRKLGGIDNRGSHFYLALYWAQELAKQTDDTQLAEAFAQLAKTLVEQERTIVDELIAVQGSPAEIGGYYQPDAAKAVSVMRPSQTLNQALSTLG
;
A
#
# COMPACT_ATOMS: atom_id res chain seq x y z
N VAL A 1 7.85 16.24 -23.84
CA VAL A 1 6.62 16.43 -23.06
C VAL A 1 6.26 17.90 -23.15
N THR A 2 5.05 18.20 -23.56
CA THR A 2 4.51 19.57 -23.62
C THR A 2 3.87 19.92 -22.27
N ASP A 3 3.64 21.22 -22.01
CA ASP A 3 3.06 21.70 -20.74
C ASP A 3 1.68 21.06 -20.40
N SER A 4 0.97 20.55 -21.39
CA SER A 4 -0.35 19.91 -21.23
C SER A 4 -0.31 18.44 -21.68
N THR A 5 0.53 17.65 -21.06
CA THR A 5 0.68 16.22 -21.37
C THR A 5 0.39 15.36 -20.13
N ILE A 6 -0.37 14.29 -20.33
CA ILE A 6 -0.56 13.21 -19.36
C ILE A 6 0.22 11.99 -19.83
N ILE A 7 1.06 11.43 -18.97
CA ILE A 7 1.67 10.11 -19.19
C ILE A 7 0.79 9.06 -18.55
N TYR A 8 0.19 8.20 -19.38
CA TYR A 8 -0.60 7.06 -18.94
C TYR A 8 0.28 5.82 -19.02
N THR A 9 0.65 5.21 -17.89
CA THR A 9 1.58 4.08 -17.91
C THR A 9 0.95 2.83 -18.48
N HIS A 10 1.66 2.14 -19.40
CA HIS A 10 1.37 0.76 -19.75
C HIS A 10 1.99 -0.17 -18.71
N THR A 11 1.26 -1.16 -18.24
CA THR A 11 1.64 -1.98 -17.10
C THR A 11 1.37 -3.47 -17.34
N ASP A 12 1.03 -4.21 -16.30
CA ASP A 12 0.90 -5.67 -16.31
C ASP A 12 -0.56 -6.12 -16.12
N GLU A 13 -0.86 -7.33 -16.52
CA GLU A 13 -2.05 -8.10 -16.14
C GLU A 13 -3.38 -7.38 -16.44
N ALA A 14 -4.36 -7.49 -15.55
CA ALA A 14 -5.69 -6.91 -15.76
C ALA A 14 -5.68 -5.38 -15.97
N PRO A 15 -4.91 -4.57 -15.23
CA PRO A 15 -4.81 -3.14 -15.50
C PRO A 15 -4.31 -2.81 -16.91
N ALA A 16 -3.34 -3.56 -17.43
CA ALA A 16 -2.85 -3.39 -18.80
C ALA A 16 -3.92 -3.72 -19.85
N LEU A 17 -4.70 -4.78 -19.64
CA LEU A 17 -5.80 -5.14 -20.50
C LEU A 17 -6.92 -4.09 -20.48
N ALA A 18 -7.29 -3.61 -19.29
CA ALA A 18 -8.26 -2.52 -19.13
C ALA A 18 -7.85 -1.24 -19.88
N THR A 19 -6.56 -0.96 -19.97
CA THR A 19 -6.03 0.20 -20.69
C THR A 19 -6.37 0.15 -22.18
N TYR A 20 -6.37 -1.00 -22.82
CA TYR A 20 -6.77 -1.12 -24.23
C TYR A 20 -8.21 -0.68 -24.47
N SER A 21 -9.09 -0.84 -23.50
CA SER A 21 -10.49 -0.39 -23.58
C SER A 21 -10.64 1.08 -23.19
N PHE A 22 -9.95 1.55 -22.15
CA PHE A 22 -10.19 2.87 -21.57
C PHE A 22 -9.36 3.99 -22.21
N LEU A 23 -8.12 3.73 -22.58
CA LEU A 23 -7.22 4.74 -23.15
C LEU A 23 -7.81 5.48 -24.37
N PRO A 24 -8.51 4.83 -25.32
CA PRO A 24 -9.17 5.53 -26.43
C PRO A 24 -10.21 6.57 -25.98
N VAL A 25 -10.92 6.32 -24.88
CA VAL A 25 -11.83 7.32 -24.28
C VAL A 25 -11.03 8.49 -23.71
N VAL A 26 -9.96 8.21 -22.98
CA VAL A 26 -9.08 9.23 -22.39
C VAL A 26 -8.48 10.12 -23.47
N GLU A 27 -7.92 9.54 -24.51
CA GLU A 27 -7.32 10.28 -25.65
C GLU A 27 -8.36 11.17 -26.36
N ALA A 28 -9.52 10.62 -26.68
CA ALA A 28 -10.57 11.38 -27.36
C ALA A 28 -11.07 12.55 -26.53
N TYR A 29 -11.32 12.36 -25.23
CA TYR A 29 -11.84 13.42 -24.37
C TYR A 29 -10.75 14.47 -24.04
N ALA A 30 -9.52 14.03 -23.74
CA ALA A 30 -8.39 14.92 -23.46
C ALA A 30 -8.06 15.83 -24.65
N SER A 31 -8.16 15.33 -25.90
CA SER A 31 -7.87 16.09 -27.10
C SER A 31 -8.73 17.35 -27.22
N THR A 32 -9.97 17.31 -26.75
CA THR A 32 -10.89 18.45 -26.78
C THR A 32 -10.44 19.62 -25.89
N ALA A 33 -9.59 19.35 -24.92
CA ALA A 33 -8.97 20.35 -24.05
C ALA A 33 -7.52 20.69 -24.47
N GLY A 34 -7.05 20.19 -25.60
CA GLY A 34 -5.67 20.37 -26.03
C GLY A 34 -4.65 19.64 -25.17
N VAL A 35 -5.09 18.58 -24.47
CA VAL A 35 -4.22 17.74 -23.63
C VAL A 35 -3.74 16.54 -24.43
N ALA A 36 -2.41 16.39 -24.56
CA ALA A 36 -1.80 15.22 -25.13
C ALA A 36 -1.77 14.08 -24.11
N VAL A 37 -2.00 12.86 -24.57
CA VAL A 37 -1.86 11.63 -23.77
C VAL A 37 -0.79 10.77 -24.40
N GLU A 38 0.24 10.48 -23.64
CA GLU A 38 1.33 9.61 -24.07
C GLU A 38 1.41 8.38 -23.17
N THR A 39 1.92 7.29 -23.69
CA THR A 39 2.13 6.06 -22.92
C THR A 39 3.61 5.79 -22.69
N ARG A 40 3.93 5.18 -21.55
CA ARG A 40 5.26 4.65 -21.24
C ARG A 40 5.09 3.28 -20.62
N ASP A 41 5.88 2.32 -21.11
CA ASP A 41 5.80 0.93 -20.71
C ASP A 41 6.66 0.65 -19.47
N ILE A 42 6.01 0.45 -18.33
CA ILE A 42 6.62 0.05 -17.05
C ILE A 42 6.28 -1.39 -16.67
N SER A 43 5.74 -2.18 -17.61
CA SER A 43 5.44 -3.59 -17.40
C SER A 43 6.69 -4.40 -17.07
N LEU A 44 6.51 -5.55 -16.45
CA LEU A 44 7.62 -6.48 -16.17
C LEU A 44 8.34 -6.87 -17.48
N ALA A 45 7.58 -7.23 -18.51
CA ALA A 45 8.15 -7.58 -19.82
C ALA A 45 8.91 -6.40 -20.44
N GLY A 46 8.36 -5.19 -20.41
CA GLY A 46 9.03 -3.99 -20.92
C GLY A 46 10.35 -3.72 -20.20
N ARG A 47 10.38 -3.83 -18.88
CA ARG A 47 11.58 -3.64 -18.06
C ARG A 47 12.64 -4.72 -18.31
N ILE A 48 12.24 -5.97 -18.55
CA ILE A 48 13.15 -7.05 -18.96
C ILE A 48 13.76 -6.75 -20.33
N ILE A 49 12.94 -6.45 -21.32
CA ILE A 49 13.39 -6.16 -22.69
C ILE A 49 14.36 -4.99 -22.71
N ALA A 50 14.04 -3.90 -22.04
CA ALA A 50 14.89 -2.70 -21.96
C ALA A 50 16.23 -2.96 -21.27
N SER A 51 16.38 -4.05 -20.50
CA SER A 51 17.62 -4.37 -19.78
C SER A 51 18.69 -5.03 -20.65
N PHE A 52 18.36 -5.54 -21.84
CA PHE A 52 19.28 -6.30 -22.71
C PHE A 52 19.26 -5.86 -24.19
N PRO A 53 19.34 -4.55 -24.50
CA PRO A 53 19.19 -4.07 -25.87
C PRO A 53 20.24 -4.63 -26.84
N GLU A 54 21.45 -4.94 -26.37
CA GLU A 54 22.54 -5.47 -27.16
C GLU A 54 22.32 -6.91 -27.64
N ARG A 55 21.41 -7.65 -27.00
CA ARG A 55 21.06 -9.04 -27.36
C ARG A 55 19.87 -9.13 -28.31
N LEU A 56 19.19 -8.01 -28.55
CA LEU A 56 17.92 -7.98 -29.28
C LEU A 56 18.11 -7.41 -30.68
N ARG A 57 17.27 -7.86 -31.62
CA ARG A 57 17.15 -7.25 -32.95
C ARG A 57 16.70 -5.79 -32.81
N GLU A 58 17.02 -4.97 -33.78
CA GLU A 58 16.67 -3.55 -33.78
C GLU A 58 15.17 -3.28 -33.60
N ASP A 59 14.34 -4.12 -34.27
CA ASP A 59 12.87 -4.06 -34.20
C ASP A 59 12.29 -4.49 -32.83
N GLN A 60 13.07 -5.14 -32.00
CA GLN A 60 12.69 -5.61 -30.63
C GLN A 60 13.17 -4.67 -29.53
N ARG A 61 14.06 -3.74 -29.84
CA ARG A 61 14.63 -2.83 -28.83
C ARG A 61 13.61 -1.78 -28.44
N ILE A 62 13.52 -1.54 -27.15
CA ILE A 62 12.70 -0.48 -26.56
C ILE A 62 13.54 0.35 -25.61
N ASP A 63 13.15 1.59 -25.44
CA ASP A 63 13.79 2.50 -24.49
C ASP A 63 13.46 2.11 -23.05
N ASP A 64 14.34 2.48 -22.12
CA ASP A 64 14.09 2.31 -20.69
C ASP A 64 13.11 3.40 -20.21
N ALA A 65 11.82 3.10 -20.34
CA ALA A 65 10.72 3.99 -19.98
C ALA A 65 10.73 4.33 -18.48
N LEU A 66 11.10 3.38 -17.63
CA LEU A 66 11.17 3.65 -16.19
C LEU A 66 12.27 4.65 -15.84
N ALA A 67 13.44 4.54 -16.46
CA ALA A 67 14.50 5.52 -16.27
C ALA A 67 14.10 6.91 -16.80
N GLU A 68 13.41 6.98 -17.94
CA GLU A 68 12.86 8.23 -18.47
C GLU A 68 11.87 8.87 -17.49
N LEU A 69 10.91 8.10 -16.99
CA LEU A 69 9.93 8.57 -16.02
C LEU A 69 10.57 8.99 -14.69
N GLY A 70 11.63 8.31 -14.26
CA GLY A 70 12.40 8.69 -13.08
C GLY A 70 13.06 10.06 -13.22
N ARG A 71 13.54 10.40 -14.41
CA ARG A 71 14.05 11.75 -14.72
C ARG A 71 12.92 12.78 -14.79
N LEU A 72 11.83 12.44 -15.45
CA LEU A 72 10.64 13.30 -15.56
C LEU A 72 10.04 13.61 -14.19
N ALA A 73 9.96 12.63 -13.29
CA ALA A 73 9.43 12.80 -11.93
C ALA A 73 10.17 13.87 -11.10
N LYS A 74 11.38 14.24 -11.51
CA LYS A 74 12.20 15.30 -10.90
C LYS A 74 12.04 16.66 -11.58
N THR A 75 11.03 16.82 -12.42
CA THR A 75 10.75 18.05 -13.16
C THR A 75 9.32 18.54 -12.92
N PRO A 76 9.04 19.84 -13.10
CA PRO A 76 7.67 20.36 -12.93
C PRO A 76 6.70 19.90 -14.03
N GLU A 77 7.19 19.38 -15.16
CA GLU A 77 6.37 18.92 -16.28
C GLU A 77 5.76 17.53 -16.05
N ALA A 78 6.17 16.83 -15.00
CA ALA A 78 5.67 15.49 -14.72
C ALA A 78 4.16 15.50 -14.41
N ASN A 79 3.42 14.69 -15.14
CA ASN A 79 2.03 14.35 -14.85
C ASN A 79 1.83 12.89 -15.23
N ILE A 80 1.98 12.00 -14.26
CA ILE A 80 2.10 10.56 -14.47
C ILE A 80 0.95 9.85 -13.77
N ILE A 81 0.13 9.13 -14.54
CA ILE A 81 -0.84 8.17 -13.99
C ILE A 81 -0.17 6.81 -13.96
N LYS A 82 0.12 6.32 -12.76
CA LYS A 82 0.78 5.04 -12.54
C LYS A 82 -0.23 3.97 -12.17
N LEU A 83 -0.41 2.99 -13.06
CA LEU A 83 -1.22 1.82 -12.83
C LEU A 83 -0.47 0.74 -12.01
N PRO A 84 -1.19 -0.21 -11.38
CA PRO A 84 -0.57 -1.33 -10.69
C PRO A 84 0.32 -2.14 -11.63
N ASN A 85 1.49 -2.52 -11.14
CA ASN A 85 2.47 -3.33 -11.87
C ASN A 85 2.92 -4.54 -11.03
N ILE A 86 3.47 -5.55 -11.70
CA ILE A 86 4.03 -6.73 -11.02
C ILE A 86 5.28 -6.35 -10.24
N SER A 87 5.26 -6.66 -8.94
CA SER A 87 6.45 -6.71 -8.09
C SER A 87 6.99 -8.14 -8.15
N ALA A 88 7.91 -8.39 -9.09
CA ALA A 88 8.26 -9.74 -9.50
C ALA A 88 9.03 -10.52 -8.43
N SER A 89 8.52 -11.69 -8.05
CA SER A 89 9.31 -12.75 -7.42
C SER A 89 10.25 -13.41 -8.44
N ILE A 90 11.24 -14.18 -7.97
CA ILE A 90 12.13 -14.93 -8.87
C ILE A 90 11.34 -15.88 -9.79
N PRO A 91 10.38 -16.68 -9.29
CA PRO A 91 9.54 -17.51 -10.17
C PRO A 91 8.78 -16.74 -11.24
N GLN A 92 8.21 -15.58 -10.89
CA GLN A 92 7.51 -14.72 -11.86
C GLN A 92 8.47 -14.12 -12.89
N LEU A 93 9.64 -13.67 -12.46
CA LEU A 93 10.68 -13.17 -13.35
C LEU A 93 11.12 -14.24 -14.35
N LYS A 94 11.39 -15.48 -13.90
CA LYS A 94 11.73 -16.61 -14.77
C LYS A 94 10.62 -16.96 -15.75
N ALA A 95 9.35 -16.93 -15.31
CA ALA A 95 8.20 -17.19 -16.17
C ALA A 95 8.07 -16.11 -17.28
N ALA A 96 8.28 -14.85 -16.95
CA ALA A 96 8.26 -13.77 -17.91
C ALA A 96 9.40 -13.87 -18.93
N ILE A 97 10.61 -14.21 -18.48
CA ILE A 97 11.76 -14.48 -19.38
C ILE A 97 11.43 -15.62 -20.34
N ALA A 98 10.91 -16.73 -19.85
CA ALA A 98 10.55 -17.89 -20.67
C ALA A 98 9.50 -17.52 -21.74
N GLU A 99 8.45 -16.80 -21.38
CA GLU A 99 7.42 -16.35 -22.33
C GLU A 99 8.03 -15.45 -23.43
N LEU A 100 8.90 -14.50 -23.05
CA LEU A 100 9.57 -13.63 -24.01
C LEU A 100 10.53 -14.40 -24.94
N GLN A 101 11.25 -15.41 -24.44
CA GLN A 101 12.08 -16.30 -25.23
C GLN A 101 11.23 -17.09 -26.24
N GLU A 102 10.08 -17.61 -25.85
CA GLU A 102 9.13 -18.29 -26.73
C GLU A 102 8.59 -17.34 -27.83
N GLN A 103 8.47 -16.06 -27.53
CA GLN A 103 8.08 -15.03 -28.49
C GLN A 103 9.24 -14.55 -29.38
N GLY A 104 10.43 -15.13 -29.23
CA GLY A 104 11.59 -14.87 -30.09
C GLY A 104 12.52 -13.77 -29.61
N TYR A 105 12.44 -13.36 -28.35
CA TYR A 105 13.42 -12.45 -27.74
C TYR A 105 14.65 -13.24 -27.27
N ALA A 106 15.84 -12.86 -27.74
CA ALA A 106 17.10 -13.52 -27.39
C ALA A 106 17.62 -13.07 -26.01
N LEU A 107 16.82 -13.31 -24.97
CA LEU A 107 17.13 -12.98 -23.59
C LEU A 107 17.91 -14.11 -22.91
N PRO A 108 18.88 -13.80 -22.02
CA PRO A 108 19.53 -14.83 -21.21
C PRO A 108 18.60 -15.37 -20.13
N ASP A 109 18.87 -16.62 -19.71
CA ASP A 109 18.22 -17.17 -18.54
C ASP A 109 18.65 -16.44 -17.25
N TYR A 110 17.79 -16.47 -16.23
CA TYR A 110 18.14 -15.97 -14.92
C TYR A 110 19.17 -16.89 -14.25
N PRO A 111 20.39 -16.42 -13.93
CA PRO A 111 21.41 -17.26 -13.32
C PRO A 111 21.17 -17.41 -11.82
N ASP A 112 20.74 -18.61 -11.39
CA ASP A 112 20.56 -18.92 -9.96
C ASP A 112 21.88 -18.97 -9.19
N ASP A 113 22.94 -19.46 -9.85
CA ASP A 113 24.30 -19.58 -9.30
C ASP A 113 25.31 -18.96 -10.29
N PRO A 114 25.47 -17.63 -10.28
CA PRO A 114 26.33 -16.93 -11.24
C PRO A 114 27.82 -17.23 -11.00
N LYS A 115 28.46 -17.86 -11.96
CA LYS A 115 29.88 -18.30 -11.87
C LYS A 115 30.83 -17.43 -12.68
N THR A 116 30.38 -16.97 -13.84
CA THR A 116 31.17 -16.12 -14.71
C THR A 116 30.86 -14.65 -14.47
N ASP A 117 31.71 -13.74 -14.98
CA ASP A 117 31.44 -12.31 -14.90
C ASP A 117 30.23 -11.92 -15.76
N GLU A 118 29.98 -12.64 -16.85
CA GLU A 118 28.76 -12.49 -17.66
C GLU A 118 27.51 -12.89 -16.86
N ASP A 119 27.53 -14.04 -16.16
CA ASP A 119 26.43 -14.46 -15.31
C ASP A 119 26.14 -13.45 -14.21
N LYS A 120 27.17 -12.88 -13.60
CA LYS A 120 27.04 -11.84 -12.57
C LYS A 120 26.43 -10.55 -13.12
N ASP A 121 26.82 -10.13 -14.32
CA ASP A 121 26.21 -8.96 -14.99
C ASP A 121 24.75 -9.21 -15.32
N VAL A 122 24.43 -10.35 -15.92
CA VAL A 122 23.04 -10.76 -16.21
C VAL A 122 22.21 -10.80 -14.92
N ARG A 123 22.75 -11.42 -13.86
CA ARG A 123 22.09 -11.45 -12.55
C ARG A 123 21.83 -10.06 -12.00
N ALA A 124 22.80 -9.16 -12.06
CA ALA A 124 22.70 -7.80 -11.57
C ALA A 124 21.64 -7.00 -12.33
N ARG A 125 21.51 -7.19 -13.64
CA ARG A 125 20.45 -6.55 -14.45
C ARG A 125 19.07 -7.07 -14.09
N TYR A 126 18.87 -8.37 -13.96
CA TYR A 126 17.58 -8.94 -13.54
C TYR A 126 17.22 -8.58 -12.10
N ASP A 127 18.19 -8.50 -11.21
CA ASP A 127 17.95 -8.09 -9.83
C ASP A 127 17.44 -6.64 -9.68
N LYS A 128 17.72 -5.78 -10.65
CA LYS A 128 17.13 -4.42 -10.75
C LYS A 128 15.64 -4.44 -11.16
N VAL A 129 15.22 -5.47 -11.86
CA VAL A 129 13.82 -5.63 -12.32
C VAL A 129 12.96 -6.36 -11.28
N LYS A 130 13.60 -7.16 -10.43
CA LYS A 130 12.97 -7.96 -9.39
C LYS A 130 12.40 -7.10 -8.26
N GLY A 131 11.30 -7.56 -7.66
CA GLY A 131 10.70 -6.93 -6.51
C GLY A 131 10.04 -5.57 -6.82
N SER A 132 9.99 -4.71 -5.84
CA SER A 132 9.40 -3.36 -5.96
C SER A 132 10.38 -2.41 -6.64
N ALA A 133 10.49 -2.48 -7.96
CA ALA A 133 11.45 -1.74 -8.75
C ALA A 133 10.91 -0.38 -9.25
N VAL A 134 9.60 -0.22 -9.41
CA VAL A 134 8.97 0.95 -10.02
C VAL A 134 8.74 2.08 -9.01
N ASN A 135 8.10 1.79 -7.89
CA ASN A 135 7.73 2.80 -6.90
C ASN A 135 8.92 3.64 -6.38
N PRO A 136 10.09 3.04 -6.04
CA PRO A 136 11.22 3.83 -5.58
C PRO A 136 11.74 4.86 -6.60
N VAL A 137 11.56 4.59 -7.88
CA VAL A 137 12.01 5.47 -8.96
C VAL A 137 11.06 6.64 -9.17
N LEU A 138 9.75 6.41 -9.05
CA LEU A 138 8.72 7.41 -9.37
C LEU A 138 8.31 8.28 -8.18
N ARG A 139 8.41 7.77 -6.93
CA ARG A 139 7.94 8.45 -5.73
C ARG A 139 8.90 9.55 -5.25
N GLU A 140 9.02 10.59 -6.04
CA GLU A 140 9.80 11.80 -5.73
C GLU A 140 8.96 12.88 -5.00
N GLY A 141 7.96 12.45 -4.23
CA GLY A 141 7.08 13.29 -3.46
C GLY A 141 6.45 12.58 -2.28
N ASN A 142 5.89 13.35 -1.37
CA ASN A 142 5.11 12.83 -0.24
C ASN A 142 3.67 12.54 -0.67
N SER A 143 2.97 11.68 0.07
CA SER A 143 1.62 11.29 -0.31
C SER A 143 0.55 12.24 0.21
N ASP A 144 -0.47 12.45 -0.60
CA ASP A 144 -1.73 13.12 -0.27
C ASP A 144 -2.86 12.12 -0.54
N ARG A 145 -3.41 11.51 0.51
CA ARG A 145 -4.50 10.54 0.44
C ARG A 145 -5.78 11.14 0.96
N ARG A 146 -6.81 11.11 0.12
CA ARG A 146 -8.13 11.67 0.43
C ARG A 146 -9.22 10.98 -0.37
N ALA A 147 -10.45 11.01 0.15
CA ALA A 147 -11.61 10.58 -0.61
C ALA A 147 -12.05 11.70 -1.56
N PRO A 148 -12.25 11.44 -2.86
CA PRO A 148 -12.85 12.43 -3.75
C PRO A 148 -14.33 12.66 -3.40
N ALA A 149 -14.87 13.82 -3.80
CA ALA A 149 -16.25 14.19 -3.50
C ALA A 149 -17.28 13.17 -3.99
N SER A 150 -17.10 12.61 -5.18
CA SER A 150 -17.97 11.56 -5.74
C SER A 150 -18.04 10.32 -4.84
N VAL A 151 -16.90 9.85 -4.34
CA VAL A 151 -16.82 8.70 -3.45
C VAL A 151 -17.40 8.99 -2.09
N LYS A 152 -17.09 10.14 -1.50
CA LYS A 152 -17.63 10.55 -0.21
C LYS A 152 -19.15 10.70 -0.24
N ASN A 153 -19.69 11.34 -1.27
CA ASN A 153 -21.13 11.50 -1.46
C ASN A 153 -21.84 10.17 -1.65
N TYR A 154 -21.23 9.24 -2.41
CA TYR A 154 -21.75 7.89 -2.55
C TYR A 154 -21.78 7.15 -1.20
N ALA A 155 -20.70 7.21 -0.41
CA ALA A 155 -20.64 6.55 0.89
C ALA A 155 -21.68 7.10 1.87
N LYS A 156 -21.98 8.39 1.83
CA LYS A 156 -23.04 9.00 2.64
C LYS A 156 -24.43 8.53 2.22
N ALA A 157 -24.68 8.43 0.92
CA ALA A 157 -25.97 8.01 0.37
C ALA A 157 -26.20 6.48 0.47
N HIS A 158 -25.13 5.70 0.50
CA HIS A 158 -25.13 4.23 0.55
C HIS A 158 -24.19 3.76 1.67
N PRO A 159 -24.52 4.03 2.94
CA PRO A 159 -23.61 3.70 4.04
C PRO A 159 -23.39 2.19 4.13
N HIS A 160 -22.13 1.81 4.23
CA HIS A 160 -21.77 0.41 4.46
C HIS A 160 -22.16 -0.01 5.88
N ARG A 161 -22.27 -1.32 6.09
CA ARG A 161 -22.64 -1.87 7.40
C ARG A 161 -21.52 -1.66 8.42
N MET A 162 -21.85 -1.06 9.55
CA MET A 162 -21.03 -0.99 10.77
C MET A 162 -21.66 -1.86 11.85
N GLY A 163 -20.85 -2.64 12.55
CA GLY A 163 -21.29 -3.39 13.71
C GLY A 163 -21.57 -2.47 14.89
N ALA A 164 -22.65 -2.74 15.64
CA ALA A 164 -23.00 -1.97 16.82
C ALA A 164 -21.97 -2.18 17.94
N TRP A 165 -21.62 -1.12 18.63
CA TRP A 165 -20.75 -1.16 19.80
C TRP A 165 -21.54 -1.01 21.08
N THR A 166 -21.09 -1.69 22.15
CA THR A 166 -21.66 -1.57 23.48
C THR A 166 -20.60 -1.16 24.50
N ALA A 167 -21.03 -0.56 25.60
CA ALA A 167 -20.15 -0.18 26.70
C ALA A 167 -19.54 -1.39 27.42
N GLU A 168 -20.17 -2.55 27.29
CA GLU A 168 -19.76 -3.82 27.93
C GLU A 168 -18.69 -4.57 27.13
N SER A 169 -18.32 -4.12 25.93
CA SER A 169 -17.26 -4.75 25.14
C SER A 169 -15.98 -4.90 25.95
N LYS A 170 -15.40 -6.10 25.95
CA LYS A 170 -14.14 -6.42 26.59
C LYS A 170 -12.94 -6.27 25.65
N THR A 171 -13.19 -5.92 24.40
CA THR A 171 -12.12 -5.77 23.42
C THR A 171 -11.16 -4.67 23.84
N ASN A 172 -9.88 -4.99 23.84
CA ASN A 172 -8.79 -4.08 24.22
C ASN A 172 -7.54 -4.33 23.37
N VAL A 173 -6.69 -3.32 23.30
CA VAL A 173 -5.32 -3.43 22.80
C VAL A 173 -4.39 -3.72 23.99
N SER A 174 -3.44 -4.63 23.78
CA SER A 174 -2.33 -4.86 24.70
C SER A 174 -1.00 -4.58 24.01
N THR A 175 -0.14 -3.83 24.68
CA THR A 175 1.17 -3.42 24.16
C THR A 175 2.21 -3.35 25.27
N MET A 176 3.49 -3.41 24.94
CA MET A 176 4.56 -3.47 25.93
C MET A 176 4.78 -2.14 26.66
N GLY A 177 5.17 -1.08 25.94
CA GLY A 177 5.45 0.23 26.50
C GLY A 177 6.81 0.37 27.21
N VAL A 178 7.48 -0.74 27.51
CA VAL A 178 8.83 -0.80 28.09
C VAL A 178 9.61 -1.92 27.38
N ASP A 179 10.90 -1.69 27.14
CA ASP A 179 11.79 -2.65 26.47
C ASP A 179 11.37 -3.03 25.03
N ASP A 180 10.52 -2.23 24.43
CA ASP A 180 10.12 -2.31 23.04
C ASP A 180 10.88 -1.29 22.17
N PHE A 181 10.63 -1.26 20.86
CA PHE A 181 11.33 -0.34 19.96
C PHE A 181 11.13 1.12 20.35
N ARG A 182 9.90 1.53 20.70
CA ARG A 182 9.62 2.92 21.09
C ARG A 182 10.39 3.33 22.33
N SER A 183 10.35 2.54 23.36
CA SER A 183 10.92 2.89 24.68
C SER A 183 12.45 2.89 24.72
N THR A 184 13.09 2.08 23.87
CA THR A 184 14.55 1.98 23.77
C THR A 184 15.17 2.93 22.75
N GLU A 185 14.35 3.54 21.89
CA GLU A 185 14.81 4.34 20.76
C GLU A 185 15.71 5.51 21.19
N LYS A 186 16.83 5.64 20.50
CA LYS A 186 17.73 6.80 20.55
C LYS A 186 17.83 7.38 19.15
N SER A 187 18.02 8.69 19.06
CA SER A 187 18.04 9.41 17.80
C SER A 187 19.13 10.47 17.77
N ALA A 188 19.65 10.72 16.57
CA ALA A 188 20.63 11.76 16.30
C ALA A 188 20.43 12.37 14.93
N VAL A 189 20.87 13.62 14.74
CA VAL A 189 20.90 14.31 13.45
C VAL A 189 22.31 14.27 12.90
N ILE A 190 22.45 13.86 11.65
CA ILE A 190 23.74 13.76 10.95
C ILE A 190 24.29 15.15 10.64
N ALA A 191 25.52 15.42 11.06
CA ALA A 191 26.15 16.71 10.93
C ALA A 191 26.77 16.98 9.54
N ALA A 192 27.17 15.94 8.80
CA ALA A 192 27.81 16.02 7.50
C ALA A 192 27.55 14.76 6.66
N ASP A 193 27.60 14.90 5.35
CA ASP A 193 27.53 13.76 4.42
C ASP A 193 28.62 12.73 4.74
N GLY A 194 28.27 11.44 4.64
CA GLY A 194 29.21 10.36 4.93
C GLY A 194 28.58 8.97 4.84
N ALA A 195 29.15 8.06 5.58
CA ALA A 195 28.62 6.71 5.75
C ALA A 195 28.76 6.28 7.21
N LEU A 196 27.77 5.55 7.69
CA LEU A 196 27.75 4.93 9.01
C LEU A 196 28.07 3.44 8.89
N ARG A 197 28.58 2.87 9.97
CA ARG A 197 28.85 1.43 10.12
C ARG A 197 28.16 0.92 11.38
N ILE A 198 27.56 -0.26 11.29
CA ILE A 198 26.90 -0.88 12.44
C ILE A 198 27.75 -2.07 12.91
N GLU A 199 28.18 -2.03 14.16
CA GLU A 199 29.01 -3.07 14.78
C GLU A 199 28.41 -3.56 16.10
N LEU A 200 28.55 -4.84 16.36
CA LEU A 200 28.33 -5.46 17.66
C LEU A 200 29.69 -5.74 18.32
N THR A 201 29.91 -5.23 19.50
CA THR A 201 31.01 -5.64 20.38
C THR A 201 30.43 -6.52 21.47
N GLY A 202 30.76 -7.82 21.43
CA GLY A 202 30.33 -8.77 22.47
C GLY A 202 31.02 -8.54 23.80
N ASP A 203 30.45 -9.06 24.88
CA ASP A 203 31.05 -9.00 26.23
C ASP A 203 32.39 -9.74 26.30
N ASP A 204 32.64 -10.65 25.37
CA ASP A 204 33.93 -11.35 25.21
C ASP A 204 34.98 -10.52 24.44
N GLY A 205 34.64 -9.31 24.04
CA GLY A 205 35.49 -8.40 23.25
C GLY A 205 35.50 -8.66 21.76
N THR A 206 34.77 -9.65 21.28
CA THR A 206 34.66 -9.94 19.84
C THR A 206 33.84 -8.87 19.13
N THR A 207 34.34 -8.32 18.02
CA THR A 207 33.63 -7.35 17.19
C THR A 207 33.07 -8.05 15.94
N THR A 208 31.77 -7.90 15.72
CA THR A 208 31.06 -8.36 14.53
C THR A 208 30.49 -7.18 13.79
N VAL A 209 30.83 -7.04 12.51
CA VAL A 209 30.23 -6.03 11.63
C VAL A 209 28.87 -6.51 11.19
N LEU A 210 27.83 -5.79 11.57
CA LEU A 210 26.45 -6.09 11.16
C LEU A 210 26.11 -5.45 9.82
N ARG A 211 26.60 -4.22 9.60
CA ARG A 211 26.47 -3.50 8.33
C ARG A 211 27.72 -2.67 8.07
N GLU A 212 28.38 -2.92 6.95
CA GLU A 212 29.66 -2.26 6.63
C GLU A 212 29.52 -0.77 6.30
N SER A 213 28.46 -0.40 5.57
CA SER A 213 28.27 0.97 5.14
C SER A 213 26.79 1.32 4.98
N VAL A 214 26.38 2.41 5.58
CA VAL A 214 25.06 3.02 5.44
C VAL A 214 25.28 4.48 5.02
N PRO A 215 25.11 4.83 3.74
CA PRO A 215 25.26 6.21 3.27
C PRO A 215 24.26 7.14 3.98
N VAL A 216 24.73 8.31 4.41
CA VAL A 216 23.91 9.33 5.04
C VAL A 216 24.25 10.71 4.50
N LEU A 217 23.25 11.59 4.50
CA LEU A 217 23.39 12.99 4.13
C LEU A 217 23.29 13.88 5.38
N LYS A 218 23.89 15.05 5.31
CA LYS A 218 23.74 16.08 6.35
C LYS A 218 22.26 16.38 6.59
N GLY A 219 21.85 16.42 7.84
CA GLY A 219 20.49 16.70 8.26
C GLY A 219 19.60 15.48 8.38
N GLU A 220 20.03 14.29 7.93
CA GLU A 220 19.26 13.07 8.16
C GLU A 220 19.10 12.80 9.67
N VAL A 221 17.93 12.28 10.02
CA VAL A 221 17.68 11.73 11.35
C VAL A 221 17.97 10.24 11.29
N VAL A 222 18.79 9.76 12.20
CA VAL A 222 19.09 8.33 12.36
C VAL A 222 18.66 7.86 13.73
N ASP A 223 18.04 6.70 13.78
CA ASP A 223 17.48 6.12 15.00
C ASP A 223 18.04 4.72 15.23
N ALA A 224 18.24 4.35 16.48
CA ALA A 224 18.57 2.98 16.87
C ALA A 224 17.66 2.53 18.00
N SER A 225 17.03 1.39 17.84
CA SER A 225 16.09 0.83 18.82
C SER A 225 16.27 -0.67 18.98
N VAL A 226 15.79 -1.20 20.10
CA VAL A 226 15.90 -2.62 20.45
C VAL A 226 14.58 -3.14 21.00
N MET A 227 14.08 -4.23 20.44
CA MET A 227 13.07 -5.07 21.08
C MET A 227 13.78 -6.11 21.94
N ARG A 228 13.62 -6.02 23.24
CA ARG A 228 14.25 -6.95 24.18
C ARG A 228 13.46 -8.25 24.24
N VAL A 229 14.08 -9.33 23.84
CA VAL A 229 13.41 -10.63 23.71
C VAL A 229 12.93 -11.20 25.04
N ALA A 230 13.69 -11.00 26.12
CA ALA A 230 13.26 -11.45 27.44
C ALA A 230 11.95 -10.79 27.87
N ALA A 231 11.86 -9.46 27.72
CA ALA A 231 10.64 -8.70 28.00
C ALA A 231 9.49 -9.07 27.07
N LEU A 232 9.77 -9.28 25.78
CA LEU A 232 8.78 -9.72 24.79
C LEU A 232 8.16 -11.07 25.14
N ARG A 233 8.98 -12.04 25.56
CA ARG A 233 8.52 -13.38 25.99
C ARG A 233 7.64 -13.30 27.23
N GLU A 234 8.05 -12.53 28.24
CA GLU A 234 7.25 -12.25 29.43
C GLU A 234 5.89 -11.63 29.06
N PHE A 235 5.94 -10.61 28.21
CA PHE A 235 4.75 -9.93 27.72
C PHE A 235 3.77 -10.92 27.07
N PHE A 236 4.21 -11.72 26.10
CA PHE A 236 3.34 -12.70 25.45
C PHE A 236 2.77 -13.73 26.43
N THR A 237 3.57 -14.25 27.31
CA THR A 237 3.11 -15.20 28.35
C THR A 237 2.01 -14.59 29.21
N ALA A 238 2.18 -13.33 29.61
CA ALA A 238 1.18 -12.61 30.38
C ALA A 238 -0.11 -12.36 29.57
N GLN A 239 0.01 -12.04 28.27
CA GLN A 239 -1.18 -11.79 27.46
C GLN A 239 -1.96 -13.06 27.11
N VAL A 240 -1.29 -14.18 26.90
CA VAL A 240 -1.95 -15.50 26.74
C VAL A 240 -2.76 -15.84 28.01
N ALA A 241 -2.15 -15.67 29.19
CA ALA A 241 -2.83 -15.89 30.47
C ALA A 241 -4.02 -14.91 30.67
N ARG A 242 -3.84 -13.64 30.31
CA ARG A 242 -4.88 -12.61 30.40
C ARG A 242 -6.09 -12.95 29.51
N ALA A 243 -5.85 -13.29 28.26
CA ALA A 243 -6.92 -13.64 27.32
C ALA A 243 -7.77 -14.82 27.84
N LYS A 244 -7.10 -15.85 28.40
CA LYS A 244 -7.76 -16.99 29.03
C LYS A 244 -8.59 -16.57 30.24
N ALA A 245 -8.04 -15.76 31.13
CA ALA A 245 -8.71 -15.30 32.34
C ALA A 245 -9.92 -14.41 32.05
N GLU A 246 -9.83 -13.53 31.06
CA GLU A 246 -10.92 -12.64 30.66
C GLU A 246 -11.96 -13.30 29.75
N GLY A 247 -11.67 -14.49 29.21
CA GLY A 247 -12.53 -15.20 28.28
C GLY A 247 -12.73 -14.47 26.96
N VAL A 248 -11.65 -13.90 26.41
CA VAL A 248 -11.60 -13.18 25.13
C VAL A 248 -10.66 -13.88 24.16
N LEU A 249 -10.82 -13.63 22.86
CA LEU A 249 -9.91 -14.16 21.84
C LEU A 249 -8.51 -13.54 21.99
N PHE A 250 -7.48 -14.35 21.84
CA PHE A 250 -6.12 -13.87 21.64
C PHE A 250 -5.90 -13.60 20.15
N SER A 251 -5.45 -12.40 19.80
CA SER A 251 -5.16 -12.01 18.44
C SER A 251 -3.90 -11.17 18.36
N LEU A 252 -2.91 -11.65 17.61
CA LEU A 252 -1.65 -10.96 17.36
C LEU A 252 -1.77 -10.12 16.10
N HIS A 253 -1.31 -8.86 16.15
CA HIS A 253 -1.32 -7.94 15.01
C HIS A 253 0.06 -7.31 14.83
N LEU A 254 0.68 -7.55 13.68
CA LEU A 254 2.04 -7.13 13.35
C LEU A 254 2.08 -6.44 11.98
N LYS A 255 3.26 -5.92 11.61
CA LYS A 255 3.54 -5.30 10.31
C LYS A 255 4.53 -6.13 9.48
N ALA A 256 4.38 -7.44 9.46
CA ALA A 256 5.36 -8.39 8.90
C ALA A 256 5.61 -8.23 7.38
N THR A 257 4.70 -7.63 6.63
CA THR A 257 4.89 -7.37 5.20
C THR A 257 5.84 -6.21 4.91
N MET A 258 5.94 -5.24 5.81
CA MET A 258 6.89 -4.13 5.75
C MET A 258 8.15 -4.43 6.57
N MET A 259 7.99 -4.88 7.81
CA MET A 259 9.06 -5.16 8.77
C MET A 259 9.47 -6.64 8.69
N LYS A 260 10.06 -7.00 7.56
CA LYS A 260 10.28 -8.40 7.13
C LYS A 260 11.29 -9.19 7.95
N VAL A 261 12.09 -8.55 8.79
CA VAL A 261 13.05 -9.23 9.69
C VAL A 261 12.52 -9.25 11.12
N SER A 262 12.20 -8.10 11.69
CA SER A 262 11.78 -8.00 13.09
C SER A 262 10.46 -8.74 13.36
N ASP A 263 9.46 -8.56 12.52
CA ASP A 263 8.10 -9.01 12.84
C ASP A 263 7.89 -10.52 12.72
N PRO A 264 8.48 -11.24 11.76
CA PRO A 264 8.48 -12.70 11.81
C PRO A 264 9.16 -13.30 13.06
N ILE A 265 10.22 -12.68 13.54
CA ILE A 265 10.90 -13.08 14.79
C ILE A 265 9.95 -12.85 16.00
N ILE A 266 9.34 -11.67 16.07
CA ILE A 266 8.33 -11.35 17.10
C ILE A 266 7.18 -12.36 17.05
N PHE A 267 6.68 -12.67 15.86
CA PHE A 267 5.63 -13.68 15.65
C PHE A 267 6.05 -15.05 16.19
N GLY A 268 7.27 -15.48 15.90
CA GLY A 268 7.82 -16.74 16.41
C GLY A 268 7.84 -16.80 17.93
N HIS A 269 8.14 -15.68 18.62
CA HIS A 269 8.09 -15.63 20.07
C HIS A 269 6.66 -15.74 20.61
N ALA A 270 5.66 -15.18 19.91
CA ALA A 270 4.25 -15.38 20.26
C ALA A 270 3.82 -16.83 20.11
N VAL A 271 4.22 -17.50 19.04
CA VAL A 271 3.95 -18.93 18.83
C VAL A 271 4.55 -19.77 19.96
N ARG A 272 5.81 -19.51 20.32
CA ARG A 272 6.46 -20.21 21.48
C ARG A 272 5.75 -19.96 22.79
N ALA A 273 5.31 -18.73 23.04
CA ALA A 273 4.61 -18.39 24.28
C ALA A 273 3.23 -19.02 24.39
N PHE A 274 2.56 -19.22 23.26
CA PHE A 274 1.25 -19.86 23.21
C PHE A 274 1.35 -21.38 23.37
N PHE A 275 2.43 -22.00 22.90
CA PHE A 275 2.68 -23.46 22.91
C PHE A 275 3.93 -23.86 23.72
N PRO A 276 4.05 -23.43 25.01
CA PRO A 276 5.29 -23.65 25.76
C PRO A 276 5.62 -25.10 26.01
N LYS A 277 4.62 -25.97 26.20
CA LYS A 277 4.82 -27.41 26.48
C LYS A 277 5.34 -28.12 25.21
N THR A 278 4.74 -27.85 24.06
CA THR A 278 5.14 -28.45 22.80
C THR A 278 6.56 -28.06 22.44
N PHE A 279 6.95 -26.80 22.60
CA PHE A 279 8.33 -26.37 22.35
C PHE A 279 9.33 -26.87 23.38
N ALA A 280 8.93 -27.09 24.63
CA ALA A 280 9.78 -27.73 25.64
C ALA A 280 10.07 -29.20 25.31
N GLU A 281 9.10 -29.92 24.75
CA GLU A 281 9.23 -31.36 24.43
C GLU A 281 9.84 -31.61 23.05
N TYR A 282 9.41 -30.85 22.03
CA TYR A 282 9.77 -31.10 20.63
C TYR A 282 10.59 -29.97 19.98
N GLY A 283 10.96 -28.91 20.70
CA GLY A 283 11.65 -27.75 20.15
C GLY A 283 12.95 -28.09 19.42
N ASP A 284 13.75 -28.99 20.00
CA ASP A 284 15.02 -29.45 19.41
C ASP A 284 14.78 -30.27 18.13
N VAL A 285 13.75 -31.12 18.12
CA VAL A 285 13.37 -31.89 16.94
C VAL A 285 12.93 -30.99 15.79
N LEU A 286 12.11 -29.99 16.10
CA LEU A 286 11.63 -29.00 15.12
C LEU A 286 12.81 -28.16 14.57
N ALA A 287 13.70 -27.70 15.44
CA ALA A 287 14.88 -26.93 15.04
C ALA A 287 15.82 -27.75 14.16
N ALA A 288 16.07 -29.02 14.51
CA ALA A 288 16.88 -29.91 13.70
C ALA A 288 16.31 -30.21 12.31
N ALA A 289 14.98 -30.15 12.19
CA ALA A 289 14.25 -30.29 10.91
C ALA A 289 14.17 -28.96 10.12
N GLY A 290 14.71 -27.86 10.64
CA GLY A 290 14.63 -26.54 10.02
C GLY A 290 13.24 -25.89 10.11
N LEU A 291 12.39 -26.37 11.01
CA LEU A 291 11.05 -25.82 11.24
C LEU A 291 11.12 -24.74 12.30
N THR A 292 10.86 -23.50 11.89
CA THR A 292 10.94 -22.34 12.76
C THR A 292 9.55 -21.78 13.09
N PRO A 293 9.29 -21.37 14.35
CA PRO A 293 8.05 -20.68 14.70
C PRO A 293 7.91 -19.30 14.01
N ASN A 294 9.00 -18.77 13.47
CA ASN A 294 8.96 -17.50 12.72
C ASN A 294 8.15 -17.60 11.41
N ASP A 295 7.99 -18.81 10.89
CA ASP A 295 7.13 -19.09 9.73
C ASP A 295 5.66 -19.38 10.14
N GLY A 296 5.39 -19.42 11.44
CA GLY A 296 4.07 -19.69 12.01
C GLY A 296 3.76 -21.17 12.20
N LEU A 297 2.66 -21.42 12.90
CA LEU A 297 2.17 -22.76 13.21
C LEU A 297 1.87 -23.57 11.94
N GLY A 298 1.37 -22.93 10.87
CA GLY A 298 1.05 -23.60 9.61
C GLY A 298 2.27 -24.24 8.96
N GLY A 299 3.40 -23.54 8.92
CA GLY A 299 4.68 -24.07 8.43
C GLY A 299 5.21 -25.24 9.26
N ILE A 300 5.11 -25.13 10.57
CA ILE A 300 5.54 -26.20 11.50
C ILE A 300 4.67 -27.45 11.31
N LEU A 301 3.36 -27.34 11.31
CA LEU A 301 2.43 -28.47 11.15
C LEU A 301 2.66 -29.21 9.84
N LYS A 302 2.80 -28.45 8.75
CA LYS A 302 3.09 -29.03 7.42
C LYS A 302 4.43 -29.73 7.36
N GLY A 303 5.47 -29.12 7.89
CA GLY A 303 6.82 -29.71 7.90
C GLY A 303 6.93 -30.92 8.84
N ALA A 304 6.20 -30.92 9.94
CA ALA A 304 6.17 -32.01 10.92
C ALA A 304 5.54 -33.30 10.37
N GLU A 305 4.70 -33.23 9.34
CA GLU A 305 4.10 -34.42 8.70
C GLU A 305 5.15 -35.38 8.17
N ALA A 306 6.34 -34.91 7.80
CA ALA A 306 7.44 -35.72 7.32
C ALA A 306 8.34 -36.33 8.43
N LEU A 307 8.09 -35.96 9.71
CA LEU A 307 8.87 -36.38 10.84
C LEU A 307 8.30 -37.65 11.48
N PRO A 308 9.17 -38.54 12.05
CA PRO A 308 8.69 -39.71 12.81
C PRO A 308 7.74 -39.32 13.96
N GLU A 309 8.02 -38.21 14.63
CA GLU A 309 7.22 -37.68 15.75
C GLU A 309 6.04 -36.81 15.29
N GLY A 310 5.81 -36.67 13.98
CA GLY A 310 4.83 -35.69 13.42
C GLY A 310 3.45 -35.78 14.01
N ALA A 311 2.90 -36.98 14.20
CA ALA A 311 1.59 -37.20 14.82
C ALA A 311 1.57 -36.77 16.30
N ALA A 312 2.64 -37.04 17.05
CA ALA A 312 2.76 -36.63 18.45
C ALA A 312 2.90 -35.12 18.59
N ILE A 313 3.69 -34.50 17.72
CA ILE A 313 3.86 -33.03 17.65
C ILE A 313 2.50 -32.36 17.39
N LYS A 314 1.76 -32.82 16.38
CA LYS A 314 0.43 -32.31 16.08
C LYS A 314 -0.53 -32.45 17.26
N ALA A 315 -0.56 -33.61 17.90
CA ALA A 315 -1.40 -33.85 19.07
C ALA A 315 -1.03 -32.93 20.26
N SER A 316 0.26 -32.64 20.43
CA SER A 316 0.74 -31.71 21.46
C SER A 316 0.25 -30.28 21.21
N PHE A 317 0.34 -29.78 19.98
CA PHE A 317 -0.20 -28.48 19.61
C PHE A 317 -1.74 -28.41 19.80
N GLU A 318 -2.46 -29.43 19.39
CA GLU A 318 -3.93 -29.52 19.58
C GLU A 318 -4.32 -29.53 21.05
N ALA A 319 -3.57 -30.20 21.91
CA ALA A 319 -3.82 -30.20 23.36
C ALA A 319 -3.62 -28.82 23.99
N GLU A 320 -2.58 -28.09 23.58
CA GLU A 320 -2.36 -26.71 24.06
C GLU A 320 -3.36 -25.71 23.50
N LEU A 321 -3.83 -25.88 22.26
CA LEU A 321 -4.95 -25.10 21.71
C LEU A 321 -6.22 -25.30 22.53
N ALA A 322 -6.51 -26.52 22.95
CA ALA A 322 -7.68 -26.84 23.78
C ALA A 322 -7.56 -26.28 25.20
N ASP A 323 -6.36 -26.21 25.76
CA ASP A 323 -6.10 -25.72 27.13
C ASP A 323 -5.93 -24.19 27.21
N GLY A 324 -5.49 -23.56 26.12
CA GLY A 324 -5.23 -22.11 26.04
C GLY A 324 -6.47 -21.24 25.90
N PRO A 325 -6.31 -19.92 25.77
CA PRO A 325 -7.39 -19.06 25.32
C PRO A 325 -7.81 -19.42 23.88
N GLU A 326 -9.03 -19.09 23.49
CA GLU A 326 -9.39 -19.19 22.08
C GLU A 326 -8.58 -18.20 21.24
N LEU A 327 -8.12 -18.65 20.07
CA LEU A 327 -7.45 -17.80 19.08
C LEU A 327 -8.49 -17.17 18.14
N ALA A 328 -8.23 -15.92 17.76
CA ALA A 328 -8.91 -15.35 16.60
C ALA A 328 -8.56 -16.18 15.33
N MET A 329 -9.56 -16.38 14.48
CA MET A 329 -9.41 -17.19 13.28
C MET A 329 -9.19 -16.30 12.04
N VAL A 330 -8.28 -16.74 11.16
CA VAL A 330 -8.15 -16.20 9.81
C VAL A 330 -9.14 -16.90 8.88
N ASP A 331 -9.28 -18.20 9.02
CA ASP A 331 -10.25 -19.01 8.28
C ASP A 331 -10.75 -20.14 9.22
N SER A 332 -11.91 -19.95 9.81
CA SER A 332 -12.51 -20.88 10.75
C SER A 332 -12.87 -22.21 10.10
N HIS A 333 -13.32 -22.21 8.84
CA HIS A 333 -13.70 -23.41 8.12
C HIS A 333 -12.50 -24.33 7.80
N ARG A 334 -11.33 -23.74 7.62
CA ARG A 334 -10.08 -24.47 7.34
C ARG A 334 -9.21 -24.67 8.59
N GLY A 335 -9.64 -24.17 9.76
CA GLY A 335 -8.89 -24.24 11.00
C GLY A 335 -7.60 -23.38 11.01
N ILE A 336 -7.55 -22.35 10.19
CA ILE A 336 -6.40 -21.42 10.13
C ILE A 336 -6.57 -20.34 11.18
N THR A 337 -5.72 -20.39 12.19
CA THR A 337 -5.73 -19.43 13.29
C THR A 337 -4.88 -18.20 13.00
N ASN A 338 -5.00 -17.19 13.85
CA ASN A 338 -4.16 -16.00 13.88
C ASN A 338 -2.65 -16.31 14.00
N LEU A 339 -2.25 -17.47 14.55
CA LEU A 339 -0.85 -17.87 14.70
C LEU A 339 -0.32 -18.80 13.61
N HIS A 340 -1.05 -19.03 12.52
CA HIS A 340 -0.63 -19.90 11.43
C HIS A 340 0.40 -19.29 10.50
N VAL A 341 0.21 -18.04 10.07
CA VAL A 341 1.06 -17.37 9.07
C VAL A 341 1.28 -15.89 9.44
N PRO A 342 2.52 -15.41 9.56
CA PRO A 342 2.80 -14.01 9.94
C PRO A 342 2.17 -12.96 9.00
N SER A 343 2.11 -13.27 7.69
CA SER A 343 1.54 -12.35 6.69
C SER A 343 0.01 -12.25 6.73
N ASP A 344 -0.68 -13.07 7.50
CA ASP A 344 -2.14 -13.03 7.65
C ASP A 344 -2.60 -12.03 8.73
N VAL A 345 -1.68 -11.49 9.52
CA VAL A 345 -1.98 -10.65 10.69
C VAL A 345 -1.47 -9.22 10.55
N ILE A 346 -1.69 -8.62 9.40
CA ILE A 346 -1.24 -7.26 9.13
C ILE A 346 -2.13 -6.24 9.85
N VAL A 347 -1.54 -5.52 10.78
CA VAL A 347 -2.21 -4.61 11.71
C VAL A 347 -3.08 -3.55 11.04
N ASP A 348 -2.63 -3.00 9.93
CA ASP A 348 -3.33 -1.94 9.19
C ASP A 348 -4.67 -2.41 8.62
N ALA A 349 -4.80 -3.67 8.25
CA ALA A 349 -6.04 -4.24 7.73
C ALA A 349 -6.90 -4.90 8.83
N SER A 350 -6.25 -5.67 9.71
CA SER A 350 -6.95 -6.49 10.72
C SER A 350 -7.58 -5.65 11.83
N MET A 351 -6.94 -4.59 12.29
CA MET A 351 -7.48 -3.74 13.35
C MET A 351 -8.70 -2.92 12.90
N PRO A 352 -8.69 -2.23 11.76
CA PRO A 352 -9.89 -1.56 11.25
C PRO A 352 -11.05 -2.52 10.98
N ALA A 353 -10.78 -3.72 10.47
CA ALA A 353 -11.79 -4.75 10.24
C ALA A 353 -12.46 -5.19 11.56
N MET A 354 -11.68 -5.40 12.61
CA MET A 354 -12.18 -5.71 13.95
C MET A 354 -13.06 -4.56 14.49
N ILE A 355 -12.60 -3.33 14.41
CA ILE A 355 -13.34 -2.15 14.88
C ILE A 355 -14.68 -2.01 14.15
N ARG A 356 -14.67 -2.20 12.82
CA ARG A 356 -15.88 -2.18 12.00
C ARG A 356 -16.89 -3.27 12.38
N THR A 357 -16.41 -4.39 12.90
CA THR A 357 -17.21 -5.56 13.30
C THR A 357 -17.46 -5.56 14.82
N SER A 358 -17.95 -4.47 15.38
CA SER A 358 -18.29 -4.33 16.80
C SER A 358 -17.13 -4.57 17.78
N GLY A 359 -15.88 -4.48 17.32
CA GLY A 359 -14.70 -4.88 18.10
C GLY A 359 -14.51 -6.38 18.20
N HIS A 360 -15.18 -7.16 17.37
CA HIS A 360 -15.15 -8.61 17.39
C HIS A 360 -14.25 -9.18 16.30
N MET A 361 -13.68 -10.33 16.58
CA MET A 361 -13.11 -11.26 15.62
C MET A 361 -13.84 -12.61 15.72
N TRP A 362 -13.53 -13.53 14.82
CA TRP A 362 -14.21 -14.83 14.72
C TRP A 362 -13.44 -15.88 15.51
N ASN A 363 -14.18 -16.71 16.27
CA ASN A 363 -13.63 -17.89 16.94
C ASN A 363 -13.65 -19.12 16.00
N LYS A 364 -13.18 -20.26 16.51
CA LYS A 364 -13.13 -21.54 15.76
C LYS A 364 -14.52 -22.07 15.33
N ASP A 365 -15.57 -21.67 16.01
CA ASP A 365 -16.95 -22.06 15.73
C ASP A 365 -17.69 -21.02 14.83
N ASP A 366 -16.93 -20.15 14.18
CA ASP A 366 -17.41 -19.08 13.29
C ASP A 366 -18.37 -18.11 14.00
N GLN A 367 -18.10 -17.82 15.26
CA GLN A 367 -18.87 -16.88 16.08
C GLN A 367 -18.02 -15.66 16.42
N GLU A 368 -18.65 -14.50 16.41
CA GLU A 368 -18.04 -13.25 16.84
C GLU A 368 -17.78 -13.22 18.35
N ALA A 369 -16.62 -12.74 18.75
CA ALA A 369 -16.26 -12.61 20.16
C ALA A 369 -15.34 -11.40 20.41
N ASP A 370 -15.44 -10.89 21.64
CA ASP A 370 -14.51 -9.87 22.14
C ASP A 370 -13.06 -10.37 22.06
N THR A 371 -12.13 -9.45 21.80
CA THR A 371 -10.77 -9.79 21.43
C THR A 371 -9.76 -8.97 22.20
N LEU A 372 -8.71 -9.63 22.69
CA LEU A 372 -7.48 -8.99 23.12
C LEU A 372 -6.55 -8.85 21.92
N ALA A 373 -6.44 -7.64 21.39
CA ALA A 373 -5.54 -7.32 20.28
C ALA A 373 -4.14 -7.06 20.81
N VAL A 374 -3.22 -7.98 20.55
CA VAL A 374 -1.84 -7.93 21.03
C VAL A 374 -0.97 -7.29 19.96
N ILE A 375 -0.45 -6.10 20.28
CA ILE A 375 0.45 -5.31 19.42
C ILE A 375 1.68 -4.98 20.25
N PRO A 376 2.78 -5.77 20.18
CA PRO A 376 3.91 -5.66 21.11
C PRO A 376 4.57 -4.28 21.12
N ASP A 377 4.91 -3.74 19.95
CA ASP A 377 5.51 -2.42 19.83
C ASP A 377 4.48 -1.32 20.13
N SER A 378 4.77 -0.50 21.13
CA SER A 378 3.89 0.56 21.59
C SER A 378 3.94 1.84 20.75
N SER A 379 4.73 1.89 19.69
CA SER A 379 4.90 3.10 18.88
C SER A 379 3.57 3.68 18.41
N TYR A 380 2.65 2.85 17.94
CA TYR A 380 1.37 3.28 17.37
C TYR A 380 0.16 2.46 17.84
N ALA A 381 0.37 1.47 18.69
CA ALA A 381 -0.70 0.60 19.20
C ALA A 381 -1.82 1.40 19.90
N GLY A 382 -1.47 2.48 20.56
CA GLY A 382 -2.40 3.31 21.32
C GLY A 382 -3.47 3.99 20.49
N ILE A 383 -3.26 4.22 19.20
CA ILE A 383 -4.28 4.82 18.32
C ILE A 383 -5.53 3.93 18.23
N TYR A 384 -5.35 2.62 18.15
CA TYR A 384 -6.46 1.68 18.08
C TYR A 384 -7.21 1.58 19.41
N GLN A 385 -6.52 1.68 20.55
CA GLN A 385 -7.17 1.73 21.85
C GLN A 385 -8.06 2.96 21.98
N VAL A 386 -7.60 4.12 21.50
CA VAL A 386 -8.41 5.36 21.50
C VAL A 386 -9.68 5.19 20.67
N VAL A 387 -9.59 4.57 19.50
CA VAL A 387 -10.77 4.29 18.66
C VAL A 387 -11.74 3.33 19.36
N ILE A 388 -11.24 2.27 19.97
CA ILE A 388 -12.04 1.29 20.72
C ILE A 388 -12.76 1.96 21.90
N ASP A 389 -12.05 2.79 22.66
CA ASP A 389 -12.63 3.52 23.80
C ASP A 389 -13.71 4.49 23.37
N ASP A 390 -13.50 5.20 22.27
CA ASP A 390 -14.51 6.09 21.67
C ASP A 390 -15.74 5.31 21.22
N CYS A 391 -15.57 4.18 20.53
CA CYS A 391 -16.68 3.33 20.12
C CYS A 391 -17.45 2.75 21.29
N ARG A 392 -16.78 2.37 22.38
CA ARG A 392 -17.47 1.95 23.61
C ARG A 392 -18.30 3.05 24.24
N ALA A 393 -17.77 4.26 24.26
CA ALA A 393 -18.43 5.41 24.88
C ALA A 393 -19.57 6.00 24.04
N ASN A 394 -19.40 6.03 22.72
CA ASN A 394 -20.25 6.79 21.81
C ASN A 394 -20.96 5.92 20.75
N GLY A 395 -20.70 4.61 20.73
CA GLY A 395 -21.22 3.71 19.69
C GLY A 395 -20.40 3.72 18.40
N ALA A 396 -20.85 2.96 17.42
CA ALA A 396 -20.24 2.91 16.10
C ALA A 396 -20.31 4.28 15.40
N PHE A 397 -19.35 4.53 14.49
CA PHE A 397 -19.42 5.69 13.59
C PHE A 397 -20.53 5.50 12.56
N ASP A 398 -21.14 6.60 12.16
CA ASP A 398 -22.16 6.63 11.09
C ASP A 398 -21.54 7.14 9.78
N PRO A 399 -21.36 6.28 8.76
CA PRO A 399 -20.79 6.70 7.48
C PRO A 399 -21.62 7.78 6.76
N ALA A 400 -22.90 7.90 7.06
CA ALA A 400 -23.77 8.90 6.45
C ALA A 400 -23.50 10.33 6.96
N THR A 401 -22.95 10.48 8.15
CA THR A 401 -22.77 11.79 8.81
C THR A 401 -21.34 12.13 9.19
N MET A 402 -20.44 11.14 9.25
CA MET A 402 -19.07 11.36 9.70
C MET A 402 -18.24 12.19 8.72
N GLY A 403 -17.28 12.95 9.26
CA GLY A 403 -16.24 13.63 8.50
C GLY A 403 -15.17 12.69 7.98
N SER A 404 -14.11 13.26 7.43
CA SER A 404 -12.97 12.55 6.83
C SER A 404 -11.67 12.89 7.55
N VAL A 405 -10.72 11.93 7.51
CA VAL A 405 -9.34 12.16 7.95
C VAL A 405 -8.39 11.87 6.79
N PRO A 406 -8.22 12.84 5.87
CA PRO A 406 -7.21 12.72 4.82
C PRO A 406 -5.81 12.68 5.42
N ASN A 407 -4.86 12.10 4.69
CA ASN A 407 -3.49 11.90 5.17
C ASN A 407 -2.46 12.56 4.27
N VAL A 408 -1.56 13.34 4.89
CA VAL A 408 -0.31 13.82 4.32
C VAL A 408 0.82 12.99 4.90
N GLY A 409 1.38 12.08 4.10
CA GLY A 409 2.32 11.06 4.54
C GLY A 409 3.75 11.29 4.06
N LEU A 410 4.70 11.19 4.97
CA LEU A 410 6.14 11.27 4.67
C LEU A 410 6.56 10.02 3.90
N MET A 411 6.85 10.17 2.60
CA MET A 411 7.13 9.04 1.72
C MET A 411 8.25 9.31 0.70
N ALA A 412 8.50 10.58 0.36
CA ALA A 412 9.37 10.96 -0.73
C ALA A 412 10.76 10.31 -0.63
N GLN A 413 11.27 9.77 -1.72
CA GLN A 413 12.59 9.16 -1.80
C GLN A 413 12.87 8.09 -0.74
N LYS A 414 11.89 7.31 -0.32
CA LYS A 414 11.98 6.42 0.86
C LYS A 414 12.41 7.19 2.11
N ALA A 415 11.77 8.32 2.37
CA ALA A 415 12.18 9.29 3.38
C ALA A 415 12.42 8.68 4.75
N GLU A 416 11.54 7.78 5.17
CA GLU A 416 11.58 7.12 6.47
C GLU A 416 11.67 5.60 6.24
N GLU A 417 12.82 5.03 6.51
CA GLU A 417 13.07 3.59 6.27
C GLU A 417 12.95 2.77 7.55
N TYR A 418 11.73 2.69 8.10
CA TYR A 418 11.46 1.81 9.24
C TYR A 418 11.44 0.33 8.84
N GLY A 419 12.01 -0.52 9.69
CA GLY A 419 12.03 -1.97 9.53
C GLY A 419 12.78 -2.45 8.29
N SER A 420 13.65 -1.61 7.72
CA SER A 420 14.52 -1.99 6.61
C SER A 420 15.32 -3.24 6.97
N HIS A 421 15.17 -4.30 6.18
CA HIS A 421 15.77 -5.60 6.45
C HIS A 421 17.31 -5.60 6.40
N ASP A 422 17.93 -4.62 5.77
CA ASP A 422 19.38 -4.48 5.70
C ASP A 422 20.01 -3.74 6.91
N LYS A 423 19.15 -3.20 7.79
CA LYS A 423 19.55 -2.50 9.03
C LYS A 423 18.82 -3.03 10.27
N THR A 424 18.17 -4.18 10.14
CA THR A 424 17.48 -4.88 11.23
C THR A 424 18.14 -6.24 11.46
N PHE A 425 18.50 -6.56 12.71
CA PHE A 425 19.29 -7.76 13.05
C PHE A 425 18.74 -8.45 14.30
N GLU A 426 18.67 -9.79 14.26
CA GLU A 426 18.61 -10.59 15.46
C GLU A 426 20.04 -10.69 16.03
N ILE A 427 20.23 -10.29 17.27
CA ILE A 427 21.56 -10.13 17.87
C ILE A 427 22.11 -11.50 18.27
N PRO A 428 23.30 -11.88 17.76
CA PRO A 428 23.86 -13.21 18.01
C PRO A 428 24.49 -13.37 19.41
N ALA A 429 24.91 -12.28 20.07
CA ALA A 429 25.61 -12.33 21.35
C ALA A 429 25.29 -11.09 22.19
N THR A 430 25.32 -11.26 23.51
CA THR A 430 25.21 -10.14 24.46
C THR A 430 26.39 -9.18 24.32
N GLY A 431 26.11 -7.87 24.33
CA GLY A 431 27.12 -6.84 24.17
C GLY A 431 26.54 -5.47 23.91
N THR A 432 27.22 -4.69 23.07
CA THR A 432 26.81 -3.34 22.69
C THR A 432 26.85 -3.18 21.18
N VAL A 433 25.74 -2.75 20.59
CA VAL A 433 25.69 -2.34 19.19
C VAL A 433 26.01 -0.85 19.10
N ARG A 434 26.95 -0.48 18.23
CA ARG A 434 27.33 0.90 17.95
C ARG A 434 27.09 1.23 16.48
N VAL A 435 26.53 2.39 16.24
CA VAL A 435 26.47 3.02 14.93
C VAL A 435 27.60 4.04 14.88
N LEU A 436 28.62 3.78 14.06
CA LEU A 436 29.85 4.56 14.01
C LEU A 436 29.87 5.45 12.77
N ASP A 437 30.41 6.65 12.90
CA ASP A 437 30.69 7.53 11.75
C ASP A 437 32.00 7.17 11.03
N GLY A 438 32.35 7.93 9.99
CA GLY A 438 33.57 7.72 9.21
C GLY A 438 34.89 7.91 10.01
N ASN A 439 34.84 8.52 11.18
CA ASN A 439 35.99 8.70 12.07
C ASN A 439 36.08 7.57 13.11
N GLY A 440 35.05 6.71 13.19
CA GLY A 440 34.96 5.67 14.21
C GLY A 440 34.30 6.12 15.51
N ASP A 441 33.74 7.32 15.54
CA ASP A 441 33.01 7.82 16.70
C ASP A 441 31.60 7.29 16.75
N ALA A 442 31.12 6.93 17.94
CA ALA A 442 29.75 6.42 18.10
C ALA A 442 28.70 7.52 17.98
N VAL A 443 27.86 7.44 16.96
CA VAL A 443 26.68 8.32 16.79
C VAL A 443 25.54 7.84 17.67
N LEU A 444 25.30 6.53 17.70
CA LEU A 444 24.29 5.86 18.51
C LEU A 444 24.85 4.58 19.12
N GLU A 445 24.34 4.21 20.28
CA GLU A 445 24.79 3.04 21.02
C GLU A 445 23.61 2.38 21.76
N GLN A 446 23.51 1.05 21.67
CA GLN A 446 22.50 0.24 22.36
C GLN A 446 23.15 -0.96 23.04
N ALA A 447 22.87 -1.13 24.34
CA ALA A 447 23.14 -2.38 25.02
C ALA A 447 22.14 -3.45 24.57
N VAL A 448 22.60 -4.65 24.29
CA VAL A 448 21.78 -5.75 23.72
C VAL A 448 22.07 -7.07 24.39
N GLY A 449 21.06 -7.93 24.50
CA GLY A 449 21.20 -9.33 24.83
C GLY A 449 21.17 -10.22 23.60
N ALA A 450 21.70 -11.43 23.70
CA ALA A 450 21.57 -12.43 22.65
C ALA A 450 20.07 -12.70 22.34
N GLY A 451 19.70 -12.66 21.07
CA GLY A 451 18.34 -12.82 20.59
C GLY A 451 17.51 -11.53 20.55
N ASP A 452 17.99 -10.43 21.12
CA ASP A 452 17.33 -9.13 20.97
C ASP A 452 17.26 -8.72 19.50
N ILE A 453 16.28 -7.91 19.15
CA ILE A 453 16.11 -7.40 17.79
C ILE A 453 16.54 -5.95 17.76
N PHE A 454 17.65 -5.67 17.09
CA PHE A 454 18.16 -4.32 16.85
C PHE A 454 17.64 -3.79 15.52
N ARG A 455 17.27 -2.51 15.49
CA ARG A 455 16.79 -1.84 14.29
C ARG A 455 17.37 -0.43 14.21
N MET A 456 18.03 -0.11 13.09
CA MET A 456 18.42 1.24 12.73
C MET A 456 17.48 1.77 11.65
N CYS A 457 17.05 3.02 11.79
CA CYS A 457 16.21 3.73 10.83
C CYS A 457 16.89 5.02 10.36
N GLN A 458 16.52 5.45 9.16
CA GLN A 458 16.95 6.70 8.54
C GLN A 458 15.77 7.53 8.10
N THR A 459 15.84 8.85 8.25
CA THR A 459 14.83 9.77 7.74
C THR A 459 15.50 10.96 7.08
N LYS A 460 15.21 11.18 5.80
CA LYS A 460 15.83 12.22 4.97
C LYS A 460 15.23 13.59 5.24
N ASP A 461 16.09 14.63 5.22
CA ASP A 461 15.69 15.99 5.57
C ASP A 461 14.89 16.69 4.47
N LEU A 462 15.32 16.59 3.22
CA LEU A 462 14.61 17.25 2.10
C LEU A 462 13.14 16.78 1.96
N PRO A 463 12.83 15.49 2.05
CA PRO A 463 11.44 15.03 2.14
C PRO A 463 10.66 15.59 3.33
N ILE A 464 11.28 15.81 4.49
CA ILE A 464 10.61 16.42 5.65
C ILE A 464 10.23 17.87 5.34
N GLN A 465 11.10 18.63 4.69
CA GLN A 465 10.80 20.00 4.28
C GLN A 465 9.59 20.06 3.34
N ASP A 466 9.54 19.19 2.34
CA ASP A 466 8.42 19.08 1.41
C ASP A 466 7.12 18.61 2.10
N TRP A 467 7.24 17.69 3.04
CA TRP A 467 6.12 17.18 3.84
C TRP A 467 5.45 18.30 4.66
N VAL A 468 6.23 19.15 5.29
CA VAL A 468 5.72 20.35 6.00
C VAL A 468 5.03 21.30 5.01
N LYS A 469 5.64 21.57 3.86
CA LYS A 469 5.04 22.38 2.80
C LYS A 469 3.70 21.80 2.33
N LEU A 470 3.62 20.50 2.11
CA LEU A 470 2.39 19.83 1.67
C LEU A 470 1.28 19.94 2.72
N ALA A 471 1.61 19.80 4.01
CA ALA A 471 0.65 20.00 5.09
C ALA A 471 0.05 21.42 5.08
N VAL A 472 0.88 22.44 4.93
CA VAL A 472 0.44 23.84 4.83
C VAL A 472 -0.42 24.04 3.57
N THR A 473 -0.01 23.51 2.43
CA THR A 473 -0.75 23.58 1.16
C THR A 473 -2.15 22.97 1.29
N ARG A 474 -2.25 21.81 1.91
CA ARG A 474 -3.55 21.13 2.09
C ARG A 474 -4.43 21.86 3.10
N ALA A 475 -3.88 22.33 4.21
CA ALA A 475 -4.63 23.15 5.17
C ALA A 475 -5.18 24.43 4.51
N ARG A 476 -4.39 25.10 3.69
CA ARG A 476 -4.79 26.30 2.95
C ARG A 476 -5.90 26.01 1.94
N ALA A 477 -5.79 24.89 1.21
CA ALA A 477 -6.75 24.50 0.18
C ALA A 477 -8.13 24.12 0.76
N THR A 478 -8.17 23.53 1.95
CA THR A 478 -9.39 22.98 2.54
C THR A 478 -9.97 23.82 3.68
N GLY A 479 -9.13 24.58 4.38
CA GLY A 479 -9.51 25.25 5.63
C GLY A 479 -9.58 24.29 6.84
N ASP A 480 -9.28 23.01 6.65
CA ASP A 480 -9.30 22.01 7.72
C ASP A 480 -8.04 22.11 8.59
N PRO A 481 -8.12 21.80 9.88
CA PRO A 481 -6.92 21.67 10.73
C PRO A 481 -5.97 20.60 10.19
N ALA A 482 -4.66 20.92 10.19
CA ALA A 482 -3.60 19.95 9.93
C ALA A 482 -2.89 19.61 11.25
N VAL A 483 -2.84 18.33 11.58
CA VAL A 483 -2.23 17.84 12.81
C VAL A 483 -1.06 16.94 12.49
N PHE A 484 0.13 17.32 12.97
CA PHE A 484 1.31 16.46 12.93
C PHE A 484 1.22 15.44 14.07
N TRP A 485 1.24 14.17 13.74
CA TRP A 485 1.16 13.05 14.69
C TRP A 485 2.54 12.71 15.20
N LEU A 486 3.03 13.47 16.16
CA LEU A 486 4.40 13.37 16.70
C LEU A 486 4.36 13.43 18.22
N ASP A 487 5.10 12.54 18.85
CA ASP A 487 5.22 12.41 20.30
C ASP A 487 6.58 12.93 20.77
N GLU A 488 6.58 14.04 21.51
CA GLU A 488 7.80 14.65 22.08
C GLU A 488 8.56 13.67 22.99
N GLY A 489 7.88 12.71 23.59
CA GLY A 489 8.46 11.67 24.43
C GLY A 489 9.17 10.54 23.68
N ARG A 490 9.08 10.52 22.33
CA ARG A 490 9.77 9.56 21.47
C ARG A 490 10.98 10.21 20.81
N ALA A 491 12.15 9.59 20.87
CA ALA A 491 13.41 10.18 20.43
C ALA A 491 13.38 10.64 18.96
N HIS A 492 12.92 9.79 18.05
CA HIS A 492 12.73 10.12 16.63
C HIS A 492 11.77 11.31 16.44
N ASP A 493 10.61 11.26 17.05
CA ASP A 493 9.59 12.28 16.91
C ASP A 493 10.06 13.64 17.48
N ALA A 494 10.85 13.64 18.55
CA ALA A 494 11.44 14.86 19.08
C ALA A 494 12.32 15.58 18.05
N GLN A 495 13.09 14.83 17.25
CA GLN A 495 13.88 15.40 16.15
C GLN A 495 12.97 15.96 15.05
N LEU A 496 11.92 15.24 14.68
CA LEU A 496 10.97 15.71 13.67
C LEU A 496 10.20 16.94 14.14
N ILE A 497 9.79 17.01 15.41
CA ILE A 497 9.14 18.19 15.98
C ILE A 497 10.03 19.44 15.84
N ALA A 498 11.32 19.32 16.16
CA ALA A 498 12.27 20.41 16.01
C ALA A 498 12.37 20.88 14.55
N LYS A 499 12.44 19.94 13.59
CA LYS A 499 12.46 20.23 12.15
C LYS A 499 11.15 20.86 11.68
N VAL A 500 10.00 20.31 12.06
CA VAL A 500 8.68 20.86 11.72
C VAL A 500 8.55 22.31 12.17
N LYS A 501 8.92 22.62 13.41
CA LYS A 501 8.89 24.00 13.91
C LYS A 501 9.82 24.93 13.12
N THR A 502 10.99 24.44 12.74
CA THR A 502 11.92 25.20 11.90
C THR A 502 11.34 25.45 10.52
N TYR A 503 10.82 24.43 9.85
CA TYR A 503 10.36 24.56 8.46
C TYR A 503 8.99 25.25 8.33
N LEU A 504 8.12 25.16 9.32
CA LEU A 504 6.86 25.95 9.35
C LEU A 504 7.11 27.45 9.28
N ALA A 505 8.24 27.92 9.84
CA ALA A 505 8.60 29.33 9.77
C ALA A 505 8.86 29.85 8.35
N ASP A 506 9.13 28.96 7.40
CA ASP A 506 9.35 29.31 5.99
C ASP A 506 8.05 29.45 5.19
N HIS A 507 6.89 29.20 5.81
CA HIS A 507 5.58 29.23 5.16
C HIS A 507 4.64 30.24 5.83
N ASP A 508 3.75 30.83 5.02
CA ASP A 508 2.63 31.62 5.55
C ASP A 508 1.59 30.68 6.16
N THR A 509 1.44 30.73 7.48
CA THR A 509 0.46 29.95 8.25
C THR A 509 -0.69 30.79 8.81
N ASP A 510 -0.78 32.05 8.45
CA ASP A 510 -1.80 32.96 8.94
C ASP A 510 -3.22 32.42 8.61
N GLY A 511 -4.05 32.36 9.63
CA GLY A 511 -5.42 31.85 9.51
C GLY A 511 -5.55 30.32 9.41
N LEU A 512 -4.45 29.58 9.47
CA LEU A 512 -4.47 28.13 9.49
C LEU A 512 -4.41 27.58 10.92
N THR A 513 -5.07 26.45 11.15
CA THR A 513 -4.91 25.66 12.36
C THR A 513 -3.92 24.53 12.08
N ILE A 514 -2.72 24.64 12.64
CA ILE A 514 -1.66 23.63 12.51
C ILE A 514 -1.20 23.27 13.91
N GLU A 515 -1.34 22.00 14.27
CA GLU A 515 -1.05 21.49 15.60
C GLU A 515 -0.06 20.34 15.54
N ILE A 516 0.63 20.09 16.66
CA ILE A 516 1.46 18.92 16.89
C ILE A 516 0.87 18.20 18.10
N MET A 517 0.47 16.95 17.92
CA MET A 517 -0.14 16.12 18.95
C MET A 517 0.47 14.72 18.96
N THR A 518 0.51 14.08 20.10
CA THR A 518 0.84 12.64 20.15
C THR A 518 -0.14 11.84 19.28
N PRO A 519 0.25 10.66 18.77
CA PRO A 519 -0.67 9.84 17.97
C PRO A 519 -2.01 9.56 18.64
N GLU A 520 -2.02 9.31 19.94
CA GLU A 520 -3.25 9.08 20.72
C GLU A 520 -4.12 10.34 20.83
N ALA A 521 -3.51 11.49 21.15
CA ALA A 521 -4.23 12.76 21.23
C ALA A 521 -4.75 13.20 19.86
N ALA A 522 -3.98 13.02 18.80
CA ALA A 522 -4.38 13.31 17.42
C ALA A 522 -5.54 12.40 16.98
N THR A 523 -5.52 11.14 17.37
CA THR A 523 -6.64 10.22 17.14
C THR A 523 -7.90 10.72 17.84
N ALA A 524 -7.84 11.01 19.13
CA ALA A 524 -8.99 11.52 19.91
C ALA A 524 -9.55 12.83 19.31
N PHE A 525 -8.69 13.76 18.95
CA PHE A 525 -9.05 15.02 18.29
C PHE A 525 -9.77 14.76 16.96
N SER A 526 -9.24 13.87 16.14
CA SER A 526 -9.82 13.52 14.84
C SER A 526 -11.18 12.82 15.00
N LEU A 527 -11.32 11.90 15.96
CA LEU A 527 -12.58 11.18 16.21
C LEU A 527 -13.70 12.12 16.68
N GLU A 528 -13.40 13.04 17.58
CA GLU A 528 -14.36 14.04 18.03
C GLU A 528 -14.89 14.88 16.85
N ARG A 529 -13.98 15.30 15.97
CA ARG A 529 -14.33 16.13 14.80
C ARG A 529 -15.14 15.35 13.77
N ILE A 530 -14.73 14.14 13.43
CA ILE A 530 -15.47 13.35 12.42
C ILE A 530 -16.88 12.98 12.89
N ARG A 531 -17.11 12.79 14.19
CA ARG A 531 -18.47 12.59 14.74
C ARG A 531 -19.38 13.81 14.55
N ARG A 532 -18.80 15.01 14.47
CA ARG A 532 -19.52 16.26 14.12
C ARG A 532 -19.62 16.53 12.61
N GLY A 533 -19.12 15.62 11.78
CA GLY A 533 -19.06 15.80 10.32
C GLY A 533 -17.95 16.73 9.84
N GLU A 534 -16.96 17.03 10.68
CA GLU A 534 -15.81 17.88 10.39
C GLU A 534 -14.59 17.07 9.98
N ASN A 535 -13.72 17.64 9.16
CA ASN A 535 -12.50 16.98 8.68
C ASN A 535 -11.27 17.38 9.48
N THR A 536 -10.27 16.51 9.52
CA THR A 536 -8.95 16.77 10.09
C THR A 536 -7.89 16.15 9.18
N ILE A 537 -6.89 16.95 8.77
CA ILE A 537 -5.77 16.45 7.99
C ILE A 537 -4.77 15.81 8.95
N SER A 538 -4.55 14.52 8.82
CA SER A 538 -3.48 13.81 9.52
C SER A 538 -2.16 13.98 8.78
N VAL A 539 -1.13 14.49 9.47
CA VAL A 539 0.21 14.67 8.90
C VAL A 539 1.15 13.72 9.62
N THR A 540 1.59 12.66 8.94
CA THR A 540 2.22 11.52 9.60
C THR A 540 3.50 11.06 8.92
N GLY A 541 4.35 10.39 9.69
CA GLY A 541 5.46 9.60 9.16
C GLY A 541 4.98 8.41 8.32
N ASN A 542 5.94 7.68 7.78
CA ASN A 542 5.69 6.63 6.80
C ASN A 542 4.88 5.44 7.38
N VAL A 543 5.17 4.99 8.59
CA VAL A 543 4.47 3.86 9.20
C VAL A 543 3.03 4.22 9.56
N LEU A 544 2.81 5.37 10.20
CA LEU A 544 1.46 5.86 10.47
C LEU A 544 0.67 6.14 9.19
N ARG A 545 1.33 6.62 8.15
CA ARG A 545 0.70 6.76 6.82
C ARG A 545 0.06 5.45 6.38
N ASP A 546 0.76 4.33 6.50
CA ASP A 546 0.22 3.01 6.18
C ASP A 546 -0.94 2.63 7.09
N TYR A 547 -0.81 2.83 8.39
CA TYR A 547 -1.89 2.53 9.34
C TYR A 547 -3.17 3.34 9.04
N LEU A 548 -3.02 4.63 8.77
CA LEU A 548 -4.14 5.53 8.50
C LEU A 548 -4.67 5.41 7.07
N THR A 549 -3.96 4.72 6.18
CA THR A 549 -4.47 4.37 4.85
C THR A 549 -5.73 3.52 4.93
N ASP A 550 -5.83 2.68 5.96
CA ASP A 550 -6.95 1.75 6.14
C ASP A 550 -7.89 2.16 7.27
N LEU A 551 -7.38 2.69 8.39
CA LEU A 551 -8.18 2.91 9.59
C LEU A 551 -9.42 3.78 9.32
N PHE A 552 -9.23 5.03 8.95
CA PHE A 552 -10.35 5.93 8.71
C PHE A 552 -11.12 5.61 7.43
N PRO A 553 -10.47 5.28 6.29
CA PRO A 553 -11.19 4.91 5.09
C PRO A 553 -12.09 3.68 5.25
N ILE A 554 -11.70 2.67 6.00
CA ILE A 554 -12.54 1.51 6.27
C ILE A 554 -13.76 1.90 7.10
N LEU A 555 -13.62 2.76 8.11
CA LEU A 555 -14.73 3.27 8.91
C LEU A 555 -15.66 4.19 8.09
N GLU A 556 -15.09 5.04 7.25
CA GLU A 556 -15.81 6.04 6.47
C GLU A 556 -16.46 5.48 5.20
N LEU A 557 -15.71 4.69 4.42
CA LEU A 557 -16.10 4.21 3.08
C LEU A 557 -16.37 2.71 3.03
N GLY A 558 -16.03 1.97 4.07
CA GLY A 558 -16.06 0.50 4.09
C GLY A 558 -14.88 -0.15 3.37
N THR A 559 -14.01 0.63 2.75
CA THR A 559 -12.84 0.18 1.99
C THR A 559 -11.84 1.32 1.82
N SER A 560 -10.55 0.99 1.74
CA SER A 560 -9.50 1.93 1.34
C SER A 560 -9.30 2.02 -0.18
N ALA A 561 -9.91 1.11 -0.95
CA ALA A 561 -9.70 0.98 -2.40
C ALA A 561 -10.26 2.17 -3.23
N LYS A 562 -11.12 2.99 -2.64
CA LYS A 562 -11.75 4.17 -3.28
C LYS A 562 -11.10 5.50 -2.89
N MET A 563 -9.95 5.46 -2.23
CA MET A 563 -9.17 6.65 -1.89
C MET A 563 -8.34 7.11 -3.08
N LEU A 564 -8.19 8.43 -3.23
CA LEU A 564 -7.15 8.99 -4.10
C LEU A 564 -5.78 8.78 -3.48
N SER A 565 -4.81 8.41 -4.31
CA SER A 565 -3.39 8.31 -3.96
C SER A 565 -2.61 9.30 -4.83
N VAL A 566 -2.56 10.54 -4.39
CA VAL A 566 -1.85 11.63 -5.07
C VAL A 566 -0.46 11.75 -4.47
N VAL A 567 0.54 11.91 -5.31
CA VAL A 567 1.91 12.20 -4.93
C VAL A 567 2.32 13.51 -5.59
N PRO A 568 2.11 14.66 -4.93
CA PRO A 568 2.68 15.92 -5.37
C PRO A 568 4.20 15.80 -5.35
N LEU A 569 4.82 15.86 -6.53
CA LEU A 569 6.27 15.70 -6.66
C LEU A 569 7.00 16.93 -6.15
N MET A 570 8.16 16.75 -5.51
CA MET A 570 8.89 17.83 -4.84
C MET A 570 9.30 18.98 -5.78
N ASN A 571 9.45 18.69 -7.07
CA ASN A 571 9.82 19.69 -8.07
C ASN A 571 8.64 20.27 -8.87
N GLY A 572 7.39 20.03 -8.41
CA GLY A 572 6.19 20.68 -8.92
C GLY A 572 5.31 19.83 -9.84
N GLY A 573 5.77 18.66 -10.26
CA GLY A 573 4.97 17.71 -11.04
C GLY A 573 3.98 16.94 -10.18
N GLY A 574 3.23 16.03 -10.79
CA GLY A 574 2.27 15.15 -10.13
C GLY A 574 2.42 13.69 -10.54
N LEU A 575 2.31 12.80 -9.56
CA LEU A 575 2.18 11.36 -9.74
C LEU A 575 0.85 10.93 -9.13
N PHE A 576 0.04 10.21 -9.91
CA PHE A 576 -1.29 9.76 -9.52
C PHE A 576 -1.28 8.23 -9.58
N GLU A 577 -1.28 7.60 -8.41
CA GLU A 577 -1.21 6.15 -8.28
C GLU A 577 -2.61 5.55 -8.19
N THR A 578 -2.81 4.42 -8.84
CA THR A 578 -4.01 3.61 -8.68
C THR A 578 -3.74 2.45 -7.72
N GLY A 579 -4.80 1.82 -7.22
CA GLY A 579 -4.76 0.85 -6.15
C GLY A 579 -3.95 -0.43 -6.44
N ALA A 580 -3.92 -1.34 -5.46
CA ALA A 580 -3.17 -2.59 -5.52
C ALA A 580 -3.77 -3.60 -6.51
N GLY A 581 -2.90 -4.35 -7.21
CA GLY A 581 -3.25 -5.33 -8.22
C GLY A 581 -3.31 -6.79 -7.74
N GLY A 582 -3.52 -7.06 -6.46
CA GLY A 582 -3.46 -8.42 -5.89
C GLY A 582 -4.39 -9.45 -6.53
N SER A 583 -5.54 -9.04 -7.03
CA SER A 583 -6.50 -9.90 -7.76
C SER A 583 -6.27 -9.95 -9.28
N ALA A 584 -5.34 -9.16 -9.82
CA ALA A 584 -5.13 -9.02 -11.26
C ALA A 584 -4.85 -10.34 -11.99
N PRO A 585 -4.06 -11.30 -11.46
CA PRO A 585 -3.85 -12.58 -12.12
C PRO A 585 -5.13 -13.38 -12.34
N LYS A 586 -6.04 -13.39 -11.38
CA LYS A 586 -7.32 -14.10 -11.48
C LYS A 586 -8.24 -13.47 -12.54
N HIS A 587 -8.20 -12.14 -12.66
CA HIS A 587 -8.97 -11.42 -13.70
C HIS A 587 -8.45 -11.72 -15.09
N VAL A 588 -7.14 -11.83 -15.30
CA VAL A 588 -6.56 -12.27 -16.59
C VAL A 588 -6.99 -13.69 -16.92
N GLN A 589 -6.93 -14.61 -15.96
CA GLN A 589 -7.36 -16.00 -16.15
C GLN A 589 -8.84 -16.07 -16.56
N GLN A 590 -9.69 -15.28 -15.94
CA GLN A 590 -11.11 -15.23 -16.30
C GLN A 590 -11.33 -14.66 -17.72
N LEU A 591 -10.60 -13.61 -18.10
CA LEU A 591 -10.70 -13.07 -19.46
C LEU A 591 -10.32 -14.10 -20.51
N VAL A 592 -9.19 -14.78 -20.32
CA VAL A 592 -8.72 -15.82 -21.27
C VAL A 592 -9.70 -16.98 -21.35
N LYS A 593 -10.28 -17.40 -20.25
CA LYS A 593 -11.20 -18.55 -20.19
C LYS A 593 -12.61 -18.22 -20.65
N GLU A 594 -13.13 -17.07 -20.29
CA GLU A 594 -14.55 -16.73 -20.39
C GLU A 594 -14.82 -15.44 -21.17
N ASN A 595 -13.81 -14.77 -21.69
CA ASN A 595 -13.92 -13.45 -22.32
C ASN A 595 -14.70 -12.45 -21.45
N TYR A 596 -14.32 -12.39 -20.18
CA TYR A 596 -14.94 -11.55 -19.17
C TYR A 596 -13.87 -10.97 -18.25
N LEU A 597 -13.71 -9.64 -18.25
CA LEU A 597 -12.75 -8.94 -17.40
C LEU A 597 -13.48 -8.27 -16.23
N ARG A 598 -13.33 -8.81 -15.04
CA ARG A 598 -13.96 -8.30 -13.81
C ARG A 598 -13.20 -7.15 -13.16
N TRP A 599 -12.06 -6.74 -13.69
CA TRP A 599 -11.28 -5.63 -13.17
C TRP A 599 -12.12 -4.35 -13.06
N ASP A 600 -12.06 -3.65 -11.92
CA ASP A 600 -12.74 -2.38 -11.70
C ASP A 600 -11.76 -1.24 -11.92
N SER A 601 -12.00 -0.40 -12.91
CA SER A 601 -11.16 0.74 -13.27
C SER A 601 -11.52 2.03 -12.49
N LEU A 602 -12.28 1.94 -11.41
CA LEU A 602 -12.66 3.13 -10.63
C LEU A 602 -11.42 3.94 -10.20
N GLY A 603 -10.34 3.27 -9.77
CA GLY A 603 -9.08 3.92 -9.40
C GLY A 603 -8.50 4.76 -10.53
N GLU A 604 -8.55 4.27 -11.78
CA GLU A 604 -8.09 5.01 -12.95
C GLU A 604 -8.96 6.24 -13.21
N PHE A 605 -10.27 6.14 -13.02
CA PHE A 605 -11.18 7.29 -13.19
C PHE A 605 -10.86 8.40 -12.20
N LEU A 606 -10.61 8.04 -10.94
CA LEU A 606 -10.24 8.97 -9.88
C LEU A 606 -8.87 9.61 -10.13
N ALA A 607 -7.89 8.83 -10.54
CA ALA A 607 -6.55 9.32 -10.87
C ALA A 607 -6.57 10.26 -12.09
N LEU A 608 -7.35 9.96 -13.11
CA LEU A 608 -7.49 10.80 -14.29
C LEU A 608 -8.09 12.16 -13.95
N ALA A 609 -9.12 12.21 -13.10
CA ALA A 609 -9.74 13.47 -12.69
C ALA A 609 -8.73 14.41 -12.01
N VAL A 610 -7.95 13.92 -11.05
CA VAL A 610 -6.92 14.73 -10.37
C VAL A 610 -5.73 15.05 -11.27
N SER A 611 -5.43 14.22 -12.25
CA SER A 611 -4.42 14.50 -13.29
C SER A 611 -4.82 15.72 -14.15
N PHE A 612 -6.08 15.81 -14.57
CA PHE A 612 -6.62 17.00 -15.25
C PHE A 612 -6.63 18.23 -14.36
N GLU A 613 -7.03 18.09 -13.08
CA GLU A 613 -6.98 19.18 -12.11
C GLU A 613 -5.56 19.73 -11.95
N HIS A 614 -4.57 18.85 -11.85
CA HIS A 614 -3.16 19.22 -11.78
C HIS A 614 -2.72 20.03 -13.02
N LEU A 615 -3.10 19.62 -14.22
CA LEU A 615 -2.82 20.37 -15.45
C LEU A 615 -3.46 21.77 -15.43
N ALA A 616 -4.71 21.85 -14.98
CA ALA A 616 -5.40 23.13 -14.88
C ALA A 616 -4.66 24.10 -13.93
N GLN A 617 -4.20 23.59 -12.79
CA GLN A 617 -3.48 24.38 -11.79
C GLN A 617 -2.07 24.78 -12.23
N THR A 618 -1.34 23.89 -12.91
CA THR A 618 0.07 24.11 -13.27
C THR A 618 0.26 24.80 -14.60
N THR A 619 -0.66 24.63 -15.56
CA THR A 619 -0.53 25.17 -16.92
C THR A 619 -1.57 26.28 -17.22
N GLY A 620 -2.53 26.50 -16.34
CA GLY A 620 -3.64 27.43 -16.58
C GLY A 620 -4.66 26.93 -17.61
N ASN A 621 -4.68 25.65 -17.95
CA ASN A 621 -5.61 25.06 -18.90
C ASN A 621 -7.02 24.95 -18.29
N ALA A 622 -7.87 25.94 -18.54
CA ALA A 622 -9.22 25.99 -17.99
C ALA A 622 -10.11 24.81 -18.44
N ARG A 623 -9.93 24.29 -19.67
CA ARG A 623 -10.68 23.14 -20.16
C ARG A 623 -10.31 21.86 -19.43
N ALA A 624 -9.04 21.71 -19.01
CA ALA A 624 -8.63 20.60 -18.17
C ALA A 624 -9.39 20.61 -16.83
N GLN A 625 -9.65 21.76 -16.24
CA GLN A 625 -10.50 21.85 -15.04
C GLN A 625 -11.93 21.40 -15.31
N VAL A 626 -12.52 21.80 -16.42
CA VAL A 626 -13.87 21.35 -16.82
C VAL A 626 -13.90 19.83 -17.01
N LEU A 627 -12.87 19.24 -17.63
CA LEU A 627 -12.76 17.78 -17.75
C LEU A 627 -12.66 17.11 -16.37
N ALA A 628 -11.88 17.67 -15.45
CA ALA A 628 -11.73 17.14 -14.09
C ALA A 628 -13.06 17.15 -13.32
N ASP A 629 -13.74 18.28 -13.29
CA ASP A 629 -14.98 18.47 -12.55
C ASP A 629 -16.12 17.60 -13.10
N THR A 630 -16.25 17.54 -14.42
CA THR A 630 -17.25 16.71 -15.09
C THR A 630 -16.97 15.22 -14.92
N LEU A 631 -15.71 14.81 -14.92
CA LEU A 631 -15.33 13.41 -14.66
C LEU A 631 -15.65 12.99 -13.23
N ASP A 632 -15.41 13.85 -12.24
CA ASP A 632 -15.80 13.53 -10.85
C ASP A 632 -17.32 13.37 -10.72
N ARG A 633 -18.12 14.27 -11.32
CA ARG A 633 -19.57 14.13 -11.34
C ARG A 633 -20.04 12.86 -12.06
N ALA A 634 -19.42 12.53 -13.20
CA ALA A 634 -19.70 11.30 -13.95
C ALA A 634 -19.37 10.04 -13.12
N THR A 635 -18.28 10.07 -12.38
CA THR A 635 -17.90 8.99 -11.46
C THR A 635 -18.91 8.83 -10.34
N GLY A 636 -19.46 9.92 -9.83
CA GLY A 636 -20.57 9.90 -8.87
C GLY A 636 -21.81 9.20 -9.45
N THR A 637 -22.22 9.52 -10.66
CA THR A 637 -23.31 8.85 -11.37
C THR A 637 -23.00 7.36 -11.60
N PHE A 638 -21.78 7.06 -12.04
CA PHE A 638 -21.29 5.68 -12.23
C PHE A 638 -21.46 4.84 -10.95
N LEU A 639 -21.10 5.38 -9.81
CA LEU A 639 -21.25 4.70 -8.52
C LEU A 639 -22.71 4.54 -8.14
N ASN A 640 -23.53 5.58 -8.26
CA ASN A 640 -24.94 5.56 -7.90
C ASN A 640 -25.76 4.59 -8.78
N GLU A 641 -25.39 4.45 -10.05
CA GLU A 641 -26.06 3.58 -11.01
C GLU A 641 -25.46 2.14 -11.02
N ASP A 642 -24.52 1.84 -10.10
CA ASP A 642 -23.88 0.53 -9.93
C ASP A 642 -23.30 -0.02 -11.23
N LYS A 643 -22.43 0.76 -11.87
CA LYS A 643 -21.82 0.39 -13.18
C LYS A 643 -20.43 -0.25 -13.06
N SER A 644 -20.01 -0.62 -11.87
CA SER A 644 -18.84 -1.51 -11.68
C SER A 644 -19.07 -2.89 -12.31
N PRO A 645 -17.99 -3.62 -12.66
CA PRO A 645 -18.12 -4.95 -13.27
C PRO A 645 -18.94 -5.91 -12.40
N SER A 646 -19.90 -6.59 -13.01
CA SER A 646 -20.73 -7.56 -12.31
C SER A 646 -19.93 -8.81 -11.91
N ARG A 647 -20.43 -9.55 -10.93
CA ARG A 647 -19.76 -10.77 -10.44
C ARG A 647 -19.87 -11.95 -11.38
N LYS A 648 -20.86 -11.95 -12.28
CA LYS A 648 -21.21 -13.10 -13.12
C LYS A 648 -21.28 -12.69 -14.58
N LEU A 649 -21.02 -13.67 -15.46
CA LEU A 649 -21.29 -13.58 -16.88
C LEU A 649 -22.74 -13.14 -17.17
N GLY A 650 -22.92 -12.46 -18.30
CA GLY A 650 -24.20 -11.93 -18.72
C GLY A 650 -24.51 -10.51 -18.28
N GLY A 651 -23.72 -9.97 -17.33
CA GLY A 651 -23.71 -8.56 -16.95
C GLY A 651 -22.58 -7.79 -17.63
N ILE A 652 -22.49 -6.50 -17.33
CA ILE A 652 -21.36 -5.69 -17.80
C ILE A 652 -20.08 -6.08 -17.08
N ASP A 653 -18.99 -6.12 -17.83
CA ASP A 653 -17.64 -6.28 -17.31
C ASP A 653 -16.87 -4.96 -17.34
N ASN A 654 -15.54 -4.99 -17.25
CA ASN A 654 -14.67 -3.82 -17.31
C ASN A 654 -14.96 -2.93 -18.55
N ARG A 655 -15.19 -3.54 -19.73
CA ARG A 655 -15.49 -2.81 -20.97
C ARG A 655 -16.83 -2.09 -20.91
N GLY A 656 -17.84 -2.70 -20.31
CA GLY A 656 -19.15 -2.09 -20.10
C GLY A 656 -19.08 -0.95 -19.08
N SER A 657 -18.27 -1.09 -18.03
CA SER A 657 -18.00 0.00 -17.09
C SER A 657 -17.36 1.20 -17.77
N HIS A 658 -16.39 0.99 -18.65
CA HIS A 658 -15.78 2.07 -19.44
C HIS A 658 -16.78 2.77 -20.35
N PHE A 659 -17.67 2.03 -20.98
CA PHE A 659 -18.74 2.61 -21.78
C PHE A 659 -19.65 3.51 -20.94
N TYR A 660 -20.11 3.06 -19.78
CA TYR A 660 -20.99 3.86 -18.93
C TYR A 660 -20.28 5.10 -18.37
N LEU A 661 -19.01 4.99 -17.99
CA LEU A 661 -18.26 6.19 -17.61
C LEU A 661 -18.16 7.19 -18.76
N ALA A 662 -17.83 6.73 -19.97
CA ALA A 662 -17.76 7.60 -21.15
C ALA A 662 -19.13 8.28 -21.43
N LEU A 663 -20.22 7.53 -21.32
CA LEU A 663 -21.59 8.06 -21.47
C LEU A 663 -21.88 9.15 -20.44
N TYR A 664 -21.67 8.88 -19.15
CA TYR A 664 -21.97 9.82 -18.09
C TYR A 664 -21.06 11.06 -18.14
N TRP A 665 -19.79 10.87 -18.49
CA TRP A 665 -18.87 11.96 -18.68
C TRP A 665 -19.24 12.87 -19.85
N ALA A 666 -19.61 12.27 -21.00
CA ALA A 666 -20.12 13.03 -22.14
C ALA A 666 -21.40 13.81 -21.79
N GLN A 667 -22.32 13.23 -21.01
CA GLN A 667 -23.53 13.92 -20.55
C GLN A 667 -23.20 15.10 -19.64
N GLU A 668 -22.26 14.93 -18.70
CA GLU A 668 -21.81 16.01 -17.81
C GLU A 668 -21.13 17.14 -18.62
N LEU A 669 -20.30 16.79 -19.59
CA LEU A 669 -19.64 17.75 -20.48
C LEU A 669 -20.65 18.51 -21.37
N ALA A 670 -21.67 17.82 -21.88
CA ALA A 670 -22.69 18.42 -22.72
C ALA A 670 -23.60 19.44 -21.97
N LYS A 671 -23.80 19.25 -20.67
CA LYS A 671 -24.70 20.12 -19.89
C LYS A 671 -23.99 21.20 -19.04
N GLN A 672 -22.65 21.16 -18.94
CA GLN A 672 -21.92 22.19 -18.22
C GLN A 672 -21.97 23.55 -18.95
N THR A 673 -21.81 24.63 -18.22
CA THR A 673 -21.94 26.00 -18.74
C THR A 673 -20.66 26.83 -18.68
N ASP A 674 -19.57 26.24 -18.17
CA ASP A 674 -18.27 26.93 -18.00
C ASP A 674 -17.54 27.11 -19.33
N ASP A 675 -17.70 26.18 -20.28
CA ASP A 675 -17.19 26.26 -21.65
C ASP A 675 -18.26 25.76 -22.63
N THR A 676 -18.95 26.71 -23.27
CA THR A 676 -20.06 26.39 -24.20
C THR A 676 -19.60 25.69 -25.46
N GLN A 677 -18.38 25.95 -25.97
CA GLN A 677 -17.83 25.25 -27.13
C GLN A 677 -17.55 23.80 -26.82
N LEU A 678 -17.01 23.53 -25.63
CA LEU A 678 -16.79 22.18 -25.13
C LEU A 678 -18.12 21.45 -24.96
N ALA A 679 -19.14 22.11 -24.40
CA ALA A 679 -20.47 21.54 -24.28
C ALA A 679 -21.09 21.16 -25.64
N GLU A 680 -20.95 22.03 -26.64
CA GLU A 680 -21.42 21.75 -28.02
C GLU A 680 -20.69 20.57 -28.64
N ALA A 681 -19.36 20.45 -28.44
CA ALA A 681 -18.56 19.33 -28.96
C ALA A 681 -19.05 17.97 -28.40
N PHE A 682 -19.50 17.93 -27.16
CA PHE A 682 -19.97 16.69 -26.53
C PHE A 682 -21.48 16.44 -26.68
N ALA A 683 -22.27 17.42 -27.07
CA ALA A 683 -23.72 17.27 -27.19
C ALA A 683 -24.13 16.12 -28.14
N GLN A 684 -23.47 16.03 -29.30
CA GLN A 684 -23.76 14.99 -30.29
C GLN A 684 -23.28 13.62 -29.81
N LEU A 685 -22.09 13.52 -29.21
CA LEU A 685 -21.59 12.26 -28.67
C LEU A 685 -22.49 11.75 -27.55
N ALA A 686 -22.85 12.60 -26.59
CA ALA A 686 -23.75 12.23 -25.49
C ALA A 686 -25.09 11.68 -26.02
N LYS A 687 -25.68 12.35 -27.02
CA LYS A 687 -26.90 11.89 -27.67
C LYS A 687 -26.70 10.50 -28.31
N THR A 688 -25.64 10.33 -29.09
CA THR A 688 -25.34 9.07 -29.78
C THR A 688 -25.16 7.92 -28.79
N LEU A 689 -24.41 8.14 -27.71
CA LEU A 689 -24.17 7.11 -26.68
C LEU A 689 -25.46 6.71 -25.95
N VAL A 690 -26.35 7.65 -25.68
CA VAL A 690 -27.69 7.37 -25.11
C VAL A 690 -28.55 6.55 -26.09
N GLU A 691 -28.64 6.97 -27.33
CA GLU A 691 -29.46 6.29 -28.35
C GLU A 691 -28.92 4.88 -28.64
N GLN A 692 -27.63 4.66 -28.59
CA GLN A 692 -26.97 3.40 -28.88
C GLN A 692 -26.63 2.56 -27.63
N GLU A 693 -27.02 2.97 -26.43
CA GLU A 693 -26.69 2.29 -25.17
C GLU A 693 -26.96 0.79 -25.24
N ARG A 694 -28.19 0.40 -25.65
CA ARG A 694 -28.56 -1.00 -25.74
C ARG A 694 -27.71 -1.77 -26.76
N THR A 695 -27.49 -1.20 -27.93
CA THR A 695 -26.67 -1.82 -28.97
C THR A 695 -25.24 -2.07 -28.48
N ILE A 696 -24.62 -1.06 -27.86
CA ILE A 696 -23.27 -1.15 -27.35
C ILE A 696 -23.18 -2.22 -26.25
N VAL A 697 -24.09 -2.22 -25.28
CA VAL A 697 -24.10 -3.20 -24.19
C VAL A 697 -24.32 -4.62 -24.74
N ASP A 698 -25.23 -4.81 -25.69
CA ASP A 698 -25.46 -6.10 -26.33
C ASP A 698 -24.21 -6.60 -27.09
N GLU A 699 -23.49 -5.72 -27.79
CA GLU A 699 -22.21 -6.04 -28.45
C GLU A 699 -21.14 -6.47 -27.44
N LEU A 700 -21.05 -5.80 -26.31
CA LEU A 700 -20.07 -6.10 -25.24
C LEU A 700 -20.36 -7.42 -24.52
N ILE A 701 -21.64 -7.72 -24.31
CA ILE A 701 -22.07 -8.97 -23.66
C ILE A 701 -21.98 -10.17 -24.62
N ALA A 702 -22.19 -9.97 -25.90
CA ALA A 702 -22.23 -11.04 -26.91
C ALA A 702 -20.92 -11.82 -27.04
N VAL A 703 -19.79 -11.23 -26.67
CA VAL A 703 -18.47 -11.89 -26.74
C VAL A 703 -18.17 -12.77 -25.52
N GLN A 704 -18.96 -12.66 -24.46
CA GLN A 704 -18.73 -13.38 -23.21
C GLN A 704 -19.06 -14.87 -23.32
N GLY A 705 -18.45 -15.69 -22.48
CA GLY A 705 -18.75 -17.11 -22.35
C GLY A 705 -17.92 -18.03 -23.24
N SER A 706 -16.98 -17.48 -24.02
CA SER A 706 -16.03 -18.24 -24.83
C SER A 706 -14.60 -17.79 -24.59
N PRO A 707 -13.59 -18.65 -24.81
CA PRO A 707 -12.20 -18.25 -24.60
C PRO A 707 -11.79 -17.03 -25.44
N ALA A 708 -10.94 -16.17 -24.87
CA ALA A 708 -10.31 -15.05 -25.54
C ALA A 708 -8.80 -15.30 -25.72
N GLU A 709 -8.28 -14.96 -26.89
CA GLU A 709 -6.86 -15.09 -27.22
C GLU A 709 -6.17 -13.72 -27.15
N ILE A 710 -5.22 -13.57 -26.25
CA ILE A 710 -4.46 -12.31 -26.04
C ILE A 710 -2.98 -12.43 -26.39
N GLY A 711 -2.48 -13.62 -26.73
CA GLY A 711 -1.13 -13.83 -27.24
C GLY A 711 -0.01 -14.02 -26.20
N GLY A 712 -0.24 -13.70 -24.94
CA GLY A 712 0.72 -13.88 -23.84
C GLY A 712 0.17 -13.33 -22.55
N TYR A 713 0.79 -13.72 -21.43
CA TYR A 713 0.42 -13.24 -20.10
C TYR A 713 1.21 -11.99 -19.71
N TYR A 714 2.53 -12.08 -19.80
CA TYR A 714 3.44 -10.96 -19.45
C TYR A 714 3.61 -9.97 -20.60
N GLN A 715 3.53 -10.47 -21.83
CA GLN A 715 3.62 -9.67 -23.06
C GLN A 715 2.46 -10.04 -24.00
N PRO A 716 1.25 -9.52 -23.77
CA PRO A 716 0.15 -9.73 -24.70
C PRO A 716 0.46 -9.19 -26.09
N ASP A 717 -0.11 -9.83 -27.13
CA ASP A 717 -0.12 -9.28 -28.47
C ASP A 717 -1.06 -8.07 -28.54
N ALA A 718 -0.56 -6.91 -28.89
CA ALA A 718 -1.31 -5.68 -28.89
C ALA A 718 -2.56 -5.71 -29.79
N ALA A 719 -2.47 -6.31 -30.99
CA ALA A 719 -3.59 -6.40 -31.93
C ALA A 719 -4.69 -7.32 -31.39
N LYS A 720 -4.30 -8.46 -30.81
CA LYS A 720 -5.24 -9.39 -30.16
C LYS A 720 -5.89 -8.74 -28.94
N ALA A 721 -5.12 -8.08 -28.09
CA ALA A 721 -5.63 -7.39 -26.91
C ALA A 721 -6.64 -6.27 -27.28
N VAL A 722 -6.34 -5.45 -28.29
CA VAL A 722 -7.27 -4.44 -28.82
C VAL A 722 -8.55 -5.11 -29.32
N SER A 723 -8.47 -6.19 -30.09
CA SER A 723 -9.64 -6.90 -30.61
C SER A 723 -10.53 -7.43 -29.46
N VAL A 724 -9.93 -8.01 -28.43
CA VAL A 724 -10.65 -8.54 -27.26
C VAL A 724 -11.26 -7.41 -26.43
N MET A 725 -10.53 -6.33 -26.20
CA MET A 725 -10.94 -5.26 -25.28
C MET A 725 -11.79 -4.17 -25.93
N ARG A 726 -11.93 -4.15 -27.26
CA ARG A 726 -12.75 -3.17 -28.01
C ARG A 726 -13.73 -3.83 -28.98
N PRO A 727 -14.58 -4.77 -28.52
CA PRO A 727 -15.45 -5.54 -29.43
C PRO A 727 -16.66 -4.75 -29.95
N SER A 728 -17.07 -3.64 -29.30
CA SER A 728 -18.17 -2.81 -29.75
C SER A 728 -17.76 -1.86 -30.85
N GLN A 729 -18.13 -2.18 -32.08
CA GLN A 729 -17.89 -1.29 -33.22
C GLN A 729 -18.70 0.00 -33.12
N THR A 730 -19.91 -0.08 -32.57
CA THR A 730 -20.78 1.08 -32.35
C THR A 730 -20.13 2.10 -31.42
N LEU A 731 -19.55 1.66 -30.30
CA LEU A 731 -18.81 2.51 -29.38
C LEU A 731 -17.54 3.11 -30.04
N ASN A 732 -16.77 2.26 -30.72
CA ASN A 732 -15.55 2.69 -31.39
C ASN A 732 -15.82 3.79 -32.42
N GLN A 733 -16.89 3.66 -33.22
CA GLN A 733 -17.32 4.67 -34.20
C GLN A 733 -17.78 5.97 -33.51
N ALA A 734 -18.55 5.85 -32.43
CA ALA A 734 -19.02 7.03 -31.68
C ALA A 734 -17.84 7.85 -31.14
N LEU A 735 -16.86 7.21 -30.52
CA LEU A 735 -15.66 7.89 -29.98
C LEU A 735 -14.82 8.57 -31.08
N SER A 736 -14.76 7.99 -32.27
CA SER A 736 -14.01 8.56 -33.38
C SER A 736 -14.56 9.91 -33.89
N THR A 737 -15.75 10.33 -33.46
CA THR A 737 -16.34 11.60 -33.85
C THR A 737 -15.78 12.81 -33.12
N LEU A 738 -15.02 12.59 -32.04
CA LEU A 738 -14.36 13.65 -31.28
C LEU A 738 -12.95 14.01 -31.81
N GLY A 739 -12.34 13.14 -32.61
CA GLY A 739 -10.96 13.27 -33.07
C GLY A 739 -10.82 13.85 -34.47
#